data_e96caddba6c01894aadf0337bf669994
#
_entry.id   e96caddba6c01894aadf0337bf669994
#
_cell.length_a   1.000
_cell.length_b   1.000
_cell.length_c   1.000
_cell.angle_alpha   90.00
_cell.angle_beta   90.00
_cell.angle_gamma   90.00
#
_symmetry.space_group_name_H-M   'P 1'
#
loop_
_entity.id
_entity.type
_entity.pdbx_description
1 polymer ?
#
loop_
_entity_poly.entity_id
_entity_poly.type
_entity_poly.pdbx_seq_one_letter_code
_entity_poly.pdbx_strand_id
1 'polypeptide(L)'
;MARQKIDYGIDLGTTNSAIARLENGEIKIIKSNDGQMDTTPSVVHINRAKTNFIGLKAFNQIDADAKKALKEFQNKGIDSGSNTFFEFKRTMGTDKKYLCPNIGKEFLSEELSAEVLKKLKSYVLDETIQSAVITVPAKFRQNQLNATQKAAELAGFVYCELLQEPIAASIAYGLDVQNMKGFWLVFDFGGGTFDAALMKVDDGIMKVVDTEGDNNLGGKNIDYAIVDHLFIPELKQKFQLNNVMKNDLGQHLLRDVLKKYAEEAKIELSLNESASPYADDLGFDDGGNELILEMEIGIEQYEKVISPIFQRAIDISLKLLERNNLQGSFLETILLVGGPTFSQTLRRMLKLQICSNIETSIDPMTAVAKGAALFAATKDIPPNQQKRDTAKVQLTLKYPETTVETEEKLGLLVNRNYSSKSVSGKIFAEILRNDNAWSSGKIEIVDDAEIFSLLLNPSKSNCFTITLFDEKGNMLPCEPSEFTVIQGLKVANATLPYNIGIDLFDPSMGKIGVYTLKGLEKNTSLPAKGKGIFKTQKDIRPGNRNDQLKIEIYECGYKEDGSKKILNELINLVIISGEELPQFLPANSDIEIVLEIDTSRRITFSAYFPYLDETVDLEVPEQRQAEFNADELNTEIIRAKESLFNLETDAILVDYSEIAKMESELSEIAILLENGKGDYNTKTQVMERLREIFKRIDQINEENEWPTIEDELNWLLERMKNNNQRYGNDKTKKQAEQFELQAKEVSRQMNIKIAKELMEQIRSFNFTLVRDDIGFWINYIRDFDNNFSTHEWTSTSRARTLLDDAKQIISTNPSKMKIEEIVRELFTLIPEKEKAAISENDDSTLMR
;
A
#
# COMPACT_ATOMS: atom_id res chain seq x y z
N MET A 1 -20.72 -29.61 -9.36
CA MET A 1 -19.44 -30.32 -9.06
C MET A 1 -18.62 -29.40 -8.16
N ALA A 2 -17.84 -29.95 -7.23
CA ALA A 2 -16.95 -29.09 -6.44
C ALA A 2 -15.79 -28.64 -7.36
N ARG A 3 -15.57 -27.32 -7.48
CA ARG A 3 -14.46 -26.78 -8.27
C ARG A 3 -13.13 -26.98 -7.53
N GLN A 4 -12.07 -27.20 -8.26
CA GLN A 4 -10.70 -27.26 -7.72
C GLN A 4 -9.95 -25.92 -7.95
N LYS A 5 -10.32 -25.18 -8.99
CA LYS A 5 -9.86 -23.82 -9.28
C LYS A 5 -10.89 -22.80 -8.78
N ILE A 6 -10.42 -21.61 -8.55
CA ILE A 6 -11.28 -20.50 -8.08
C ILE A 6 -12.29 -20.10 -9.16
N ASP A 7 -11.84 -19.93 -10.41
CA ASP A 7 -12.58 -19.60 -11.64
C ASP A 7 -13.43 -18.30 -11.65
N TYR A 8 -13.68 -17.70 -10.50
CA TYR A 8 -14.46 -16.47 -10.39
C TYR A 8 -13.59 -15.27 -10.06
N GLY A 9 -13.69 -14.23 -10.87
CA GLY A 9 -13.09 -12.92 -10.64
C GLY A 9 -14.17 -11.88 -10.32
N ILE A 10 -13.95 -11.10 -9.29
CA ILE A 10 -14.85 -10.03 -8.86
C ILE A 10 -14.07 -8.73 -8.81
N ASP A 11 -14.53 -7.75 -9.57
CA ASP A 11 -14.16 -6.35 -9.38
C ASP A 11 -15.11 -5.74 -8.35
N LEU A 12 -14.61 -5.49 -7.15
CA LEU A 12 -15.35 -4.81 -6.08
C LEU A 12 -15.04 -3.31 -6.15
N GLY A 13 -15.72 -2.59 -7.03
CA GLY A 13 -15.46 -1.17 -7.27
C GLY A 13 -16.14 -0.23 -6.27
N THR A 14 -15.65 1.02 -6.18
CA THR A 14 -16.23 2.08 -5.33
C THR A 14 -17.65 2.45 -5.77
N THR A 15 -17.87 2.57 -7.08
CA THR A 15 -19.15 2.98 -7.67
C THR A 15 -19.88 1.80 -8.28
N ASN A 16 -19.19 0.97 -9.04
CA ASN A 16 -19.73 -0.20 -9.73
C ASN A 16 -18.86 -1.42 -9.47
N SER A 17 -19.48 -2.57 -9.34
CA SER A 17 -18.82 -3.87 -9.18
C SER A 17 -19.24 -4.81 -10.31
N ALA A 18 -18.38 -5.76 -10.65
CA ALA A 18 -18.64 -6.75 -11.69
C ALA A 18 -18.15 -8.14 -11.27
N ILE A 19 -18.77 -9.19 -11.81
CA ILE A 19 -18.34 -10.57 -11.62
C ILE A 19 -18.16 -11.24 -12.98
N ALA A 20 -17.07 -11.96 -13.14
CA ALA A 20 -16.76 -12.74 -14.34
C ALA A 20 -16.37 -14.16 -13.97
N ARG A 21 -16.52 -15.09 -14.93
CA ARG A 21 -15.95 -16.44 -14.81
C ARG A 21 -15.36 -16.91 -16.13
N LEU A 22 -14.39 -17.82 -16.05
CA LEU A 22 -13.94 -18.55 -17.20
C LEU A 22 -14.89 -19.74 -17.45
N GLU A 23 -15.41 -19.84 -18.65
CA GLU A 23 -16.30 -20.92 -19.06
C GLU A 23 -15.93 -21.39 -20.48
N ASN A 24 -15.56 -22.67 -20.61
CA ASN A 24 -15.12 -23.29 -21.87
C ASN A 24 -13.96 -22.54 -22.59
N GLY A 25 -13.05 -21.96 -21.82
CA GLY A 25 -11.93 -21.18 -22.36
C GLY A 25 -12.25 -19.74 -22.74
N GLU A 26 -13.47 -19.27 -22.55
CA GLU A 26 -13.89 -17.87 -22.75
C GLU A 26 -14.28 -17.20 -21.44
N ILE A 27 -13.93 -15.91 -21.31
CA ILE A 27 -14.32 -15.13 -20.15
C ILE A 27 -15.70 -14.55 -20.38
N LYS A 28 -16.60 -14.82 -19.44
CA LYS A 28 -17.96 -14.29 -19.47
C LYS A 28 -18.22 -13.39 -18.27
N ILE A 29 -18.65 -12.17 -18.51
CA ILE A 29 -19.25 -11.30 -17.49
C ILE A 29 -20.62 -11.88 -17.14
N ILE A 30 -20.85 -12.09 -15.85
CA ILE A 30 -22.14 -12.55 -15.33
C ILE A 30 -23.02 -11.32 -15.12
N LYS A 31 -24.03 -11.20 -15.97
CA LYS A 31 -24.92 -10.03 -15.98
C LYS A 31 -25.82 -10.00 -14.76
N SER A 32 -26.15 -8.80 -14.34
CA SER A 32 -27.09 -8.58 -13.23
C SER A 32 -28.47 -9.14 -13.55
N ASN A 33 -29.17 -9.66 -12.55
CA ASN A 33 -30.57 -10.09 -12.68
C ASN A 33 -31.52 -8.88 -12.83
N ASP A 34 -31.07 -7.71 -12.40
CA ASP A 34 -31.81 -6.46 -12.48
C ASP A 34 -31.27 -5.63 -13.68
N GLY A 35 -31.92 -5.72 -14.83
CA GLY A 35 -31.56 -4.93 -16.03
C GLY A 35 -30.53 -5.56 -16.98
N GLN A 36 -30.04 -6.76 -16.72
CA GLN A 36 -29.04 -7.45 -17.57
C GLN A 36 -27.76 -6.63 -17.86
N MET A 37 -27.33 -5.85 -16.87
CA MET A 37 -26.15 -4.99 -16.96
C MET A 37 -24.87 -5.79 -16.66
N ASP A 38 -23.76 -5.41 -17.28
CA ASP A 38 -22.44 -6.01 -17.07
C ASP A 38 -21.83 -5.60 -15.71
N THR A 39 -22.28 -4.49 -15.15
CA THR A 39 -21.87 -3.98 -13.83
C THR A 39 -23.06 -3.82 -12.91
N THR A 40 -22.79 -3.80 -11.60
CA THR A 40 -23.78 -3.59 -10.55
C THR A 40 -23.36 -2.39 -9.71
N PRO A 41 -24.23 -1.36 -9.52
CA PRO A 41 -23.92 -0.27 -8.61
C PRO A 41 -23.59 -0.77 -7.21
N SER A 42 -22.49 -0.30 -6.63
CA SER A 42 -22.04 -0.63 -5.27
C SER A 42 -22.84 0.17 -4.24
N VAL A 43 -24.14 -0.03 -4.22
CA VAL A 43 -25.11 0.71 -3.40
C VAL A 43 -25.96 -0.27 -2.59
N VAL A 44 -26.20 0.06 -1.32
CA VAL A 44 -27.03 -0.72 -0.39
C VAL A 44 -28.10 0.21 0.19
N HIS A 45 -29.38 -0.15 0.07
CA HIS A 45 -30.50 0.53 0.73
C HIS A 45 -31.22 -0.43 1.68
N ILE A 46 -31.53 0.04 2.88
CA ILE A 46 -32.22 -0.75 3.90
C ILE A 46 -33.58 -0.10 4.21
N ASN A 47 -34.66 -0.78 3.88
CA ASN A 47 -35.97 -0.25 4.10
C ASN A 47 -36.46 -0.47 5.56
N ARG A 48 -37.61 0.10 5.91
CA ARG A 48 -38.25 -0.05 7.26
C ARG A 48 -38.61 -1.48 7.61
N ALA A 49 -38.83 -2.34 6.61
CA ALA A 49 -39.11 -3.77 6.81
C ALA A 49 -37.81 -4.59 7.00
N LYS A 50 -36.64 -3.95 7.14
CA LYS A 50 -35.31 -4.57 7.29
C LYS A 50 -34.90 -5.40 6.08
N THR A 51 -35.44 -5.07 4.89
CA THR A 51 -35.04 -5.71 3.64
C THR A 51 -33.89 -4.91 2.99
N ASN A 52 -32.82 -5.62 2.62
CA ASN A 52 -31.68 -5.02 1.90
C ASN A 52 -31.98 -5.03 0.41
N PHE A 53 -31.94 -3.86 -0.22
CA PHE A 53 -31.88 -3.69 -1.65
C PHE A 53 -30.43 -3.37 -2.04
N ILE A 54 -29.90 -4.01 -3.08
CA ILE A 54 -28.53 -3.83 -3.55
C ILE A 54 -28.54 -3.60 -5.06
N GLY A 55 -27.56 -2.84 -5.56
CA GLY A 55 -27.40 -2.54 -6.98
C GLY A 55 -28.40 -1.51 -7.47
N LEU A 56 -28.96 -1.72 -8.67
CA LEU A 56 -29.83 -0.75 -9.34
C LEU A 56 -31.05 -0.35 -8.50
N LYS A 57 -31.64 -1.29 -7.77
CA LYS A 57 -32.79 -1.02 -6.88
C LYS A 57 -32.44 -0.08 -5.72
N ALA A 58 -31.23 -0.23 -5.15
CA ALA A 58 -30.73 0.66 -4.11
C ALA A 58 -30.31 2.02 -4.72
N PHE A 59 -29.69 2.01 -5.88
CA PHE A 59 -29.28 3.24 -6.58
C PHE A 59 -30.44 4.18 -6.81
N ASN A 60 -31.60 3.66 -7.21
CA ASN A 60 -32.81 4.43 -7.42
C ASN A 60 -33.39 5.06 -6.12
N GLN A 61 -32.90 4.69 -4.92
CA GLN A 61 -33.32 5.28 -3.66
C GLN A 61 -32.42 6.46 -3.21
N ILE A 62 -31.24 6.65 -3.84
CA ILE A 62 -30.28 7.70 -3.44
C ILE A 62 -30.94 9.08 -3.47
N ASP A 63 -31.61 9.42 -4.59
CA ASP A 63 -32.23 10.72 -4.78
C ASP A 63 -33.35 10.98 -3.75
N ALA A 64 -34.22 9.99 -3.54
CA ALA A 64 -35.31 10.11 -2.59
C ALA A 64 -34.83 10.30 -1.13
N ASP A 65 -33.83 9.55 -0.71
CA ASP A 65 -33.27 9.66 0.63
C ASP A 65 -32.52 11.00 0.82
N ALA A 66 -31.73 11.43 -0.17
CA ALA A 66 -31.00 12.69 -0.12
C ALA A 66 -31.95 13.91 -0.11
N LYS A 67 -32.97 13.93 -0.98
CA LYS A 67 -34.01 14.99 -0.96
C LYS A 67 -34.76 15.05 0.35
N LYS A 68 -35.09 13.90 0.91
CA LYS A 68 -35.74 13.82 2.24
C LYS A 68 -34.84 14.43 3.33
N ALA A 69 -33.56 14.06 3.38
CA ALA A 69 -32.60 14.58 4.36
C ALA A 69 -32.47 16.11 4.26
N LEU A 70 -32.34 16.65 3.02
CA LEU A 70 -32.26 18.10 2.79
C LEU A 70 -33.53 18.82 3.27
N LYS A 71 -34.72 18.32 2.93
CA LYS A 71 -36.00 18.90 3.39
C LYS A 71 -36.16 18.84 4.92
N GLU A 72 -35.77 17.73 5.56
CA GLU A 72 -35.84 17.63 7.01
C GLU A 72 -34.87 18.60 7.69
N PHE A 73 -33.68 18.81 7.11
CA PHE A 73 -32.76 19.85 7.55
C PHE A 73 -33.34 21.26 7.40
N GLN A 74 -33.91 21.59 6.21
CA GLN A 74 -34.53 22.90 5.97
C GLN A 74 -35.71 23.18 6.95
N ASN A 75 -36.49 22.17 7.33
CA ASN A 75 -37.63 22.30 8.21
C ASN A 75 -37.29 22.27 9.70
N LYS A 76 -36.31 21.47 10.11
CA LYS A 76 -36.01 21.17 11.52
C LYS A 76 -34.59 21.47 11.96
N GLY A 77 -33.68 21.76 11.03
CA GLY A 77 -32.25 21.97 11.31
C GLY A 77 -31.50 20.73 11.75
N ILE A 78 -32.03 19.52 11.47
CA ILE A 78 -31.42 18.24 11.89
C ILE A 78 -31.07 17.36 10.70
N ASP A 79 -30.02 16.57 10.84
CA ASP A 79 -29.73 15.47 9.93
C ASP A 79 -30.58 14.25 10.29
N SER A 80 -31.39 13.80 9.34
CA SER A 80 -32.18 12.58 9.52
C SER A 80 -31.41 11.29 9.17
N GLY A 81 -30.19 11.44 8.68
CA GLY A 81 -29.37 10.36 8.14
C GLY A 81 -29.96 9.74 6.87
N SER A 82 -29.15 8.92 6.24
CA SER A 82 -29.55 8.17 5.03
C SER A 82 -29.73 6.69 5.34
N ASN A 83 -30.65 6.04 4.64
CA ASN A 83 -30.81 4.59 4.65
C ASN A 83 -30.22 3.95 3.38
N THR A 84 -29.60 4.76 2.52
CA THR A 84 -28.95 4.36 1.29
C THR A 84 -27.46 4.67 1.39
N PHE A 85 -26.62 3.65 1.28
CA PHE A 85 -25.18 3.71 1.47
C PHE A 85 -24.48 3.45 0.15
N PHE A 86 -23.50 4.28 -0.19
CA PHE A 86 -22.69 4.19 -1.39
C PHE A 86 -21.27 4.71 -1.12
N GLU A 87 -20.33 4.42 -2.02
CA GLU A 87 -18.92 4.82 -1.91
C GLU A 87 -18.19 4.35 -0.62
N PHE A 88 -18.75 3.42 0.10
CA PHE A 88 -18.20 2.92 1.37
C PHE A 88 -16.87 2.18 1.22
N LYS A 89 -16.47 1.75 -0.01
CA LYS A 89 -15.13 1.18 -0.27
C LYS A 89 -14.01 2.16 0.12
N ARG A 90 -14.25 3.48 0.06
CA ARG A 90 -13.26 4.50 0.43
C ARG A 90 -12.92 4.51 1.93
N THR A 91 -13.80 4.02 2.76
CA THR A 91 -13.62 3.92 4.21
C THR A 91 -13.33 2.49 4.67
N MET A 92 -12.91 1.62 3.74
CA MET A 92 -12.55 0.24 4.04
C MET A 92 -11.40 0.19 5.04
N GLY A 93 -11.50 -0.66 6.05
CA GLY A 93 -10.47 -0.82 7.08
C GLY A 93 -10.38 0.32 8.11
N THR A 94 -11.35 1.25 8.11
CA THR A 94 -11.46 2.32 9.10
C THR A 94 -12.56 2.03 10.12
N ASP A 95 -12.64 2.83 11.17
CA ASP A 95 -13.70 2.75 12.18
C ASP A 95 -14.95 3.59 11.83
N LYS A 96 -15.01 4.18 10.62
CA LYS A 96 -16.17 4.92 10.13
C LYS A 96 -17.41 4.05 10.14
N LYS A 97 -18.44 4.52 10.80
CA LYS A 97 -19.74 3.85 10.93
C LYS A 97 -20.81 4.55 10.11
N TYR A 98 -21.68 3.76 9.52
CA TYR A 98 -22.81 4.17 8.72
C TYR A 98 -24.10 3.85 9.48
N LEU A 99 -24.70 4.85 10.12
CA LEU A 99 -25.97 4.68 10.83
C LEU A 99 -27.12 4.54 9.84
N CYS A 100 -27.90 3.47 9.99
CA CYS A 100 -29.17 3.27 9.28
C CYS A 100 -30.35 3.65 10.18
N PRO A 101 -31.00 4.81 10.00
CA PRO A 101 -32.11 5.26 10.85
C PRO A 101 -33.29 4.30 10.85
N ASN A 102 -33.61 3.65 9.73
CA ASN A 102 -34.75 2.72 9.60
C ASN A 102 -34.71 1.55 10.59
N ILE A 103 -33.51 1.12 10.99
CA ILE A 103 -33.33 -0.05 11.85
C ILE A 103 -32.50 0.25 13.11
N GLY A 104 -31.96 1.46 13.26
CA GLY A 104 -31.13 1.87 14.40
C GLY A 104 -29.81 1.09 14.51
N LYS A 105 -29.28 0.58 13.39
CA LYS A 105 -28.01 -0.17 13.34
C LYS A 105 -26.95 0.63 12.64
N GLU A 106 -25.72 0.57 13.16
CA GLU A 106 -24.52 1.06 12.50
C GLU A 106 -23.86 -0.08 11.69
N PHE A 107 -23.33 0.26 10.54
CA PHE A 107 -22.58 -0.67 9.66
C PHE A 107 -21.17 -0.15 9.44
N LEU A 108 -20.24 -1.08 9.28
CA LEU A 108 -18.90 -0.82 8.79
C LEU A 108 -18.85 -1.01 7.28
N SER A 109 -17.81 -0.48 6.64
CA SER A 109 -17.63 -0.57 5.18
C SER A 109 -17.59 -2.01 4.68
N GLU A 110 -16.92 -2.90 5.40
CA GLU A 110 -16.84 -4.32 5.07
C GLU A 110 -18.20 -5.04 5.18
N GLU A 111 -19.09 -4.63 6.09
CA GLU A 111 -20.43 -5.20 6.18
C GLU A 111 -21.28 -4.79 4.96
N LEU A 112 -21.17 -3.52 4.53
CA LEU A 112 -21.86 -3.04 3.33
C LEU A 112 -21.29 -3.66 2.06
N SER A 113 -19.96 -3.78 1.97
CA SER A 113 -19.27 -4.47 0.87
C SER A 113 -19.67 -5.95 0.76
N ALA A 114 -19.87 -6.60 1.90
CA ALA A 114 -20.35 -7.98 1.95
C ALA A 114 -21.74 -8.13 1.31
N GLU A 115 -22.64 -7.15 1.48
CA GLU A 115 -23.96 -7.18 0.84
C GLU A 115 -23.85 -7.08 -0.70
N VAL A 116 -22.91 -6.26 -1.21
CA VAL A 116 -22.61 -6.20 -2.65
C VAL A 116 -22.06 -7.53 -3.15
N LEU A 117 -21.11 -8.12 -2.43
CA LEU A 117 -20.52 -9.43 -2.78
C LEU A 117 -21.58 -10.54 -2.77
N LYS A 118 -22.51 -10.55 -1.79
CA LYS A 118 -23.66 -11.49 -1.74
C LYS A 118 -24.55 -11.32 -2.96
N LYS A 119 -24.79 -10.07 -3.39
CA LYS A 119 -25.61 -9.77 -4.56
C LYS A 119 -24.96 -10.30 -5.83
N LEU A 120 -23.66 -10.02 -6.06
CA LEU A 120 -22.90 -10.55 -7.20
C LEU A 120 -22.90 -12.08 -7.22
N LYS A 121 -22.67 -12.70 -6.06
CA LYS A 121 -22.73 -14.16 -5.88
C LYS A 121 -24.08 -14.74 -6.28
N SER A 122 -25.16 -14.02 -6.01
CA SER A 122 -26.54 -14.46 -6.34
C SER A 122 -26.88 -14.45 -7.84
N TYR A 123 -26.05 -13.87 -8.68
CA TYR A 123 -26.25 -13.89 -10.15
C TYR A 123 -25.89 -15.24 -10.76
N VAL A 124 -25.05 -16.03 -10.08
CA VAL A 124 -24.69 -17.38 -10.50
C VAL A 124 -25.79 -18.33 -10.04
N LEU A 125 -26.52 -18.88 -11.00
CA LEU A 125 -27.71 -19.72 -10.74
C LEU A 125 -27.44 -21.21 -10.87
N ASP A 126 -26.36 -21.59 -11.56
CA ASP A 126 -26.03 -22.96 -11.89
C ASP A 126 -25.16 -23.66 -10.82
N GLU A 127 -24.54 -22.90 -9.93
CA GLU A 127 -23.73 -23.45 -8.82
C GLU A 127 -23.66 -22.49 -7.62
N THR A 128 -23.11 -22.98 -6.50
CA THR A 128 -22.83 -22.17 -5.32
C THR A 128 -21.35 -21.79 -5.30
N ILE A 129 -21.05 -20.51 -5.47
CA ILE A 129 -19.68 -19.98 -5.41
C ILE A 129 -19.16 -20.05 -3.97
N GLN A 130 -18.03 -20.71 -3.76
CA GLN A 130 -17.34 -20.79 -2.45
C GLN A 130 -16.03 -20.02 -2.42
N SER A 131 -15.43 -19.75 -3.57
CA SER A 131 -14.14 -19.03 -3.67
C SER A 131 -14.18 -18.02 -4.83
N ALA A 132 -13.42 -16.94 -4.67
CA ALA A 132 -13.25 -15.92 -5.71
C ALA A 132 -11.90 -15.22 -5.58
N VAL A 133 -11.40 -14.67 -6.70
CA VAL A 133 -10.41 -13.61 -6.70
C VAL A 133 -11.16 -12.28 -6.63
N ILE A 134 -10.85 -11.45 -5.66
CA ILE A 134 -11.44 -10.11 -5.50
C ILE A 134 -10.37 -9.07 -5.74
N THR A 135 -10.66 -8.05 -6.56
CA THR A 135 -9.68 -7.03 -6.87
C THR A 135 -9.66 -5.89 -5.86
N VAL A 136 -8.48 -5.32 -5.71
CA VAL A 136 -8.20 -4.20 -4.82
C VAL A 136 -7.30 -3.18 -5.51
N PRO A 137 -7.42 -1.87 -5.21
CA PRO A 137 -6.48 -0.86 -5.69
C PRO A 137 -5.03 -1.20 -5.34
N ALA A 138 -4.08 -0.80 -6.21
CA ALA A 138 -2.66 -1.10 -5.99
C ALA A 138 -2.12 -0.48 -4.69
N LYS A 139 -2.63 0.70 -4.33
CA LYS A 139 -2.24 1.48 -3.15
C LYS A 139 -3.05 1.15 -1.89
N PHE A 140 -3.91 0.11 -1.92
CA PHE A 140 -4.60 -0.31 -0.69
C PHE A 140 -3.58 -0.71 0.37
N ARG A 141 -3.80 -0.18 1.57
CA ARG A 141 -3.00 -0.47 2.77
C ARG A 141 -3.48 -1.75 3.44
N GLN A 142 -2.70 -2.27 4.36
CA GLN A 142 -2.96 -3.56 5.01
C GLN A 142 -4.34 -3.63 5.68
N ASN A 143 -4.77 -2.57 6.40
CA ASN A 143 -6.09 -2.49 7.01
C ASN A 143 -7.23 -2.60 5.99
N GLN A 144 -7.07 -2.00 4.81
CA GLN A 144 -8.05 -2.05 3.71
C GLN A 144 -8.11 -3.45 3.07
N LEU A 145 -6.97 -4.13 2.95
CA LEU A 145 -6.91 -5.51 2.46
C LEU A 145 -7.61 -6.47 3.43
N ASN A 146 -7.32 -6.36 4.73
CA ASN A 146 -7.95 -7.17 5.77
C ASN A 146 -9.47 -6.97 5.80
N ALA A 147 -9.94 -5.72 5.69
CA ALA A 147 -11.36 -5.42 5.62
C ALA A 147 -12.02 -5.97 4.35
N THR A 148 -11.30 -6.01 3.21
CA THR A 148 -11.81 -6.63 1.98
C THR A 148 -11.94 -8.14 2.14
N GLN A 149 -10.96 -8.81 2.75
CA GLN A 149 -11.06 -10.23 3.09
C GLN A 149 -12.22 -10.49 4.06
N LYS A 150 -12.39 -9.61 5.06
CA LYS A 150 -13.53 -9.70 6.00
C LYS A 150 -14.88 -9.55 5.30
N ALA A 151 -14.98 -8.65 4.33
CA ALA A 151 -16.19 -8.53 3.50
C ALA A 151 -16.49 -9.82 2.73
N ALA A 152 -15.46 -10.48 2.18
CA ALA A 152 -15.61 -11.77 1.49
C ALA A 152 -16.09 -12.87 2.45
N GLU A 153 -15.53 -12.97 3.65
CA GLU A 153 -15.98 -13.91 4.69
C GLU A 153 -17.46 -13.68 5.08
N LEU A 154 -17.84 -12.42 5.33
CA LEU A 154 -19.21 -12.02 5.64
C LEU A 154 -20.19 -12.30 4.48
N ALA A 155 -19.70 -12.29 3.24
CA ALA A 155 -20.45 -12.70 2.07
C ALA A 155 -20.55 -14.23 1.91
N GLY A 156 -19.87 -14.99 2.78
CA GLY A 156 -19.89 -16.44 2.79
C GLY A 156 -18.98 -17.07 1.72
N PHE A 157 -17.89 -16.41 1.37
CA PHE A 157 -16.78 -17.06 0.67
C PHE A 157 -15.95 -17.86 1.68
N VAL A 158 -15.60 -19.09 1.30
CA VAL A 158 -14.74 -19.98 2.11
C VAL A 158 -13.28 -19.61 1.88
N TYR A 159 -12.96 -19.16 0.65
CA TYR A 159 -11.63 -18.71 0.27
C TYR A 159 -11.72 -17.49 -0.64
N CYS A 160 -10.85 -16.52 -0.38
CA CYS A 160 -10.69 -15.34 -1.21
C CYS A 160 -9.21 -15.03 -1.40
N GLU A 161 -8.78 -14.88 -2.65
CA GLU A 161 -7.47 -14.32 -3.00
C GLU A 161 -7.64 -12.89 -3.48
N LEU A 162 -6.77 -11.97 -3.04
CA LEU A 162 -6.81 -10.58 -3.45
C LEU A 162 -5.84 -10.35 -4.61
N LEU A 163 -6.27 -9.57 -5.60
CA LEU A 163 -5.47 -9.22 -6.78
C LEU A 163 -5.53 -7.71 -7.00
N GLN A 164 -4.38 -7.09 -7.29
CA GLN A 164 -4.34 -5.66 -7.60
C GLN A 164 -5.05 -5.36 -8.92
N GLU A 165 -5.92 -4.33 -8.94
CA GLU A 165 -6.71 -3.89 -10.11
C GLU A 165 -5.87 -3.69 -11.38
N PRO A 166 -4.70 -3.00 -11.34
CA PRO A 166 -3.88 -2.81 -12.54
C PRO A 166 -3.28 -4.12 -13.06
N ILE A 167 -2.98 -5.09 -12.19
CA ILE A 167 -2.54 -6.42 -12.62
C ILE A 167 -3.68 -7.14 -13.31
N ALA A 168 -4.88 -7.13 -12.72
CA ALA A 168 -6.06 -7.73 -13.35
C ALA A 168 -6.34 -7.12 -14.72
N ALA A 169 -6.37 -5.79 -14.82
CA ALA A 169 -6.55 -5.10 -16.10
C ALA A 169 -5.51 -5.52 -17.14
N SER A 170 -4.23 -5.54 -16.75
CA SER A 170 -3.14 -5.95 -17.63
C SER A 170 -3.28 -7.38 -18.13
N ILE A 171 -3.76 -8.31 -17.30
CA ILE A 171 -4.04 -9.70 -17.70
C ILE A 171 -5.14 -9.74 -18.78
N ALA A 172 -6.21 -8.95 -18.61
CA ALA A 172 -7.29 -8.90 -19.57
C ALA A 172 -6.81 -8.41 -20.94
N TYR A 173 -6.10 -7.28 -20.96
CA TYR A 173 -5.56 -6.71 -22.20
C TYR A 173 -4.45 -7.57 -22.80
N GLY A 174 -3.68 -8.27 -21.96
CA GLY A 174 -2.52 -9.07 -22.37
C GLY A 174 -2.84 -10.28 -23.25
N LEU A 175 -4.06 -10.80 -23.21
CA LEU A 175 -4.49 -11.88 -24.09
C LEU A 175 -4.91 -11.38 -25.49
N ASP A 176 -5.37 -10.12 -25.61
CA ASP A 176 -5.90 -9.62 -26.88
C ASP A 176 -4.82 -9.05 -27.81
N VAL A 177 -3.64 -8.66 -27.28
CA VAL A 177 -2.59 -7.99 -28.05
C VAL A 177 -1.42 -8.93 -28.31
N GLN A 178 -1.22 -9.34 -29.57
CA GLN A 178 -0.11 -10.20 -29.97
C GLN A 178 1.23 -9.44 -30.01
N ASN A 179 2.33 -10.10 -29.63
CA ASN A 179 3.72 -9.60 -29.68
C ASN A 179 4.03 -8.38 -28.80
N MET A 180 3.51 -8.36 -27.59
CA MET A 180 3.75 -7.28 -26.67
C MET A 180 5.16 -7.27 -26.13
N LYS A 181 5.86 -6.15 -26.25
CA LYS A 181 7.15 -5.86 -25.60
C LYS A 181 7.15 -4.41 -25.11
N GLY A 182 8.03 -4.09 -24.17
CA GLY A 182 8.22 -2.71 -23.75
C GLY A 182 7.44 -2.32 -22.49
N PHE A 183 7.28 -1.02 -22.29
CA PHE A 183 6.62 -0.45 -21.13
C PHE A 183 5.17 -0.05 -21.45
N TRP A 184 4.28 -0.33 -20.51
CA TRP A 184 2.87 0.01 -20.56
C TRP A 184 2.48 0.79 -19.32
N LEU A 185 1.57 1.73 -19.48
CA LEU A 185 0.96 2.45 -18.36
C LEU A 185 -0.48 2.00 -18.20
N VAL A 186 -0.83 1.37 -17.09
CA VAL A 186 -2.22 1.19 -16.69
C VAL A 186 -2.67 2.48 -16.03
N PHE A 187 -3.71 3.11 -16.56
CA PHE A 187 -4.31 4.34 -16.06
C PHE A 187 -5.72 4.00 -15.56
N ASP A 188 -5.82 3.69 -14.28
CA ASP A 188 -7.08 3.33 -13.64
C ASP A 188 -7.69 4.54 -12.94
N PHE A 189 -8.65 5.17 -13.60
CA PHE A 189 -9.40 6.28 -13.05
C PHE A 189 -10.80 5.80 -12.65
N GLY A 190 -10.92 5.31 -11.42
CA GLY A 190 -12.16 4.77 -10.87
C GLY A 190 -13.17 5.83 -10.44
N GLY A 191 -14.21 5.40 -9.74
CA GLY A 191 -15.22 6.33 -9.18
C GLY A 191 -14.70 7.14 -8.02
N GLY A 192 -13.76 6.62 -7.23
CA GLY A 192 -13.26 7.26 -6.01
C GLY A 192 -11.75 7.25 -5.83
N THR A 193 -11.03 6.46 -6.62
CA THR A 193 -9.57 6.28 -6.55
C THR A 193 -8.96 6.43 -7.93
N PHE A 194 -7.70 6.82 -7.96
CA PHE A 194 -6.86 6.82 -9.13
C PHE A 194 -5.61 5.98 -8.86
N ASP A 195 -5.30 5.04 -9.73
CA ASP A 195 -4.10 4.24 -9.72
C ASP A 195 -3.40 4.28 -11.07
N ALA A 196 -2.09 4.54 -11.07
CA ALA A 196 -1.21 4.42 -12.22
C ALA A 196 -0.21 3.30 -11.96
N ALA A 197 -0.09 2.32 -12.86
CA ALA A 197 0.88 1.26 -12.75
C ALA A 197 1.74 1.19 -14.00
N LEU A 198 3.06 1.26 -13.80
CA LEU A 198 4.05 1.04 -14.85
C LEU A 198 4.33 -0.46 -14.96
N MET A 199 3.99 -1.02 -16.10
CA MET A 199 4.19 -2.43 -16.41
C MET A 199 5.34 -2.58 -17.41
N LYS A 200 6.12 -3.64 -17.29
CA LYS A 200 7.08 -4.08 -18.31
C LYS A 200 6.69 -5.44 -18.82
N VAL A 201 6.61 -5.57 -20.13
CA VAL A 201 6.42 -6.84 -20.81
C VAL A 201 7.69 -7.21 -21.55
N ASP A 202 8.25 -8.37 -21.25
CA ASP A 202 9.47 -8.89 -21.86
C ASP A 202 9.33 -10.40 -22.07
N ASP A 203 9.45 -10.84 -23.33
CA ASP A 203 9.25 -12.24 -23.75
C ASP A 203 7.97 -12.88 -23.19
N GLY A 204 6.85 -12.15 -23.23
CA GLY A 204 5.54 -12.60 -22.75
C GLY A 204 5.41 -12.66 -21.21
N ILE A 205 6.43 -12.21 -20.46
CA ILE A 205 6.34 -12.08 -19.02
C ILE A 205 5.98 -10.63 -18.67
N MET A 206 4.84 -10.46 -18.02
CA MET A 206 4.37 -9.16 -17.53
C MET A 206 4.76 -8.97 -16.07
N LYS A 207 5.38 -7.83 -15.78
CA LYS A 207 5.85 -7.47 -14.43
C LYS A 207 5.44 -6.03 -14.11
N VAL A 208 4.93 -5.81 -12.90
CA VAL A 208 4.80 -4.47 -12.32
C VAL A 208 6.19 -3.92 -12.03
N VAL A 209 6.52 -2.76 -12.58
CA VAL A 209 7.78 -2.06 -12.33
C VAL A 209 7.63 -1.16 -11.12
N ASP A 210 6.56 -0.34 -11.12
CA ASP A 210 6.27 0.60 -10.04
C ASP A 210 4.82 1.05 -10.11
N THR A 211 4.28 1.57 -9.01
CA THR A 211 2.92 2.07 -8.92
C THR A 211 2.86 3.42 -8.23
N GLU A 212 1.92 4.26 -8.65
CA GLU A 212 1.59 5.51 -8.00
C GLU A 212 0.08 5.71 -8.03
N GLY A 213 -0.49 6.50 -7.10
CA GLY A 213 -1.94 6.69 -7.07
C GLY A 213 -2.39 7.66 -5.99
N ASP A 214 -3.71 7.90 -6.00
CA ASP A 214 -4.39 8.77 -5.05
C ASP A 214 -5.75 8.16 -4.68
N ASN A 215 -5.90 7.75 -3.44
CA ASN A 215 -7.12 7.10 -2.92
C ASN A 215 -8.31 8.06 -2.77
N ASN A 216 -8.09 9.36 -3.04
CA ASN A 216 -9.11 10.41 -2.95
C ASN A 216 -9.36 11.13 -4.27
N LEU A 217 -8.85 10.61 -5.40
CA LEU A 217 -9.03 11.14 -6.74
C LEU A 217 -9.83 10.17 -7.61
N GLY A 218 -10.96 10.62 -8.17
CA GLY A 218 -11.81 9.76 -9.01
C GLY A 218 -13.01 10.50 -9.58
N GLY A 219 -13.93 9.78 -10.22
CA GLY A 219 -15.14 10.31 -10.84
C GLY A 219 -16.01 11.17 -9.92
N LYS A 220 -16.05 10.83 -8.61
CA LYS A 220 -16.72 11.64 -7.59
C LYS A 220 -16.21 13.08 -7.53
N ASN A 221 -14.90 13.28 -7.67
CA ASN A 221 -14.32 14.62 -7.65
C ASN A 221 -14.83 15.45 -8.85
N ILE A 222 -15.05 14.80 -9.98
CA ILE A 222 -15.68 15.42 -11.16
C ILE A 222 -17.13 15.81 -10.85
N ASP A 223 -17.90 14.90 -10.24
CA ASP A 223 -19.30 15.15 -9.91
C ASP A 223 -19.43 16.35 -8.96
N TYR A 224 -18.66 16.38 -7.89
CA TYR A 224 -18.67 17.52 -6.96
C TYR A 224 -18.12 18.80 -7.57
N ALA A 225 -17.15 18.74 -8.48
CA ALA A 225 -16.68 19.93 -9.18
C ALA A 225 -17.78 20.54 -10.06
N ILE A 226 -18.60 19.71 -10.72
CA ILE A 226 -19.79 20.16 -11.46
C ILE A 226 -20.79 20.82 -10.50
N VAL A 227 -21.06 20.17 -9.36
CA VAL A 227 -21.97 20.73 -8.34
C VAL A 227 -21.45 22.09 -7.84
N ASP A 228 -20.19 22.16 -7.43
CA ASP A 228 -19.62 23.33 -6.76
C ASP A 228 -19.40 24.52 -7.72
N HIS A 229 -19.01 24.24 -8.98
CA HIS A 229 -18.65 25.28 -9.95
C HIS A 229 -19.74 25.60 -10.97
N LEU A 230 -20.74 24.74 -11.16
CA LEU A 230 -21.82 24.96 -12.11
C LEU A 230 -23.19 25.00 -11.42
N PHE A 231 -23.59 23.99 -10.65
CA PHE A 231 -24.95 23.89 -10.12
C PHE A 231 -25.22 24.87 -8.97
N ILE A 232 -24.37 24.91 -7.96
CA ILE A 232 -24.55 25.82 -6.82
C ILE A 232 -24.48 27.29 -7.25
N PRO A 233 -23.57 27.74 -8.12
CA PRO A 233 -23.57 29.10 -8.65
C PRO A 233 -24.87 29.45 -9.37
N GLU A 234 -25.39 28.54 -10.22
CA GLU A 234 -26.65 28.72 -10.93
C GLU A 234 -27.85 28.88 -9.96
N LEU A 235 -27.92 27.99 -8.94
CA LEU A 235 -28.95 28.08 -7.91
C LEU A 235 -28.85 29.38 -7.11
N LYS A 236 -27.64 29.84 -6.77
CA LYS A 236 -27.43 31.12 -6.05
C LYS A 236 -27.84 32.36 -6.85
N GLN A 237 -27.83 32.29 -8.19
CA GLN A 237 -28.30 33.38 -9.03
C GLN A 237 -29.84 33.47 -9.03
N LYS A 238 -30.52 32.33 -8.93
CA LYS A 238 -31.99 32.23 -9.04
C LYS A 238 -32.70 32.28 -7.68
N PHE A 239 -32.03 31.81 -6.61
CA PHE A 239 -32.63 31.56 -5.31
C PHE A 239 -31.79 32.12 -4.13
N GLN A 240 -32.47 32.38 -3.03
CA GLN A 240 -31.83 32.83 -1.78
C GLN A 240 -31.45 31.60 -0.94
N LEU A 241 -30.17 31.25 -0.89
CA LEU A 241 -29.66 30.04 -0.24
C LEU A 241 -28.83 30.30 1.04
N ASN A 242 -29.03 31.50 1.68
CA ASN A 242 -28.16 31.92 2.79
C ASN A 242 -28.21 30.93 3.99
N ASN A 243 -29.40 30.42 4.35
CA ASN A 243 -29.57 29.52 5.49
C ASN A 243 -28.91 28.15 5.25
N VAL A 244 -29.10 27.58 4.07
CA VAL A 244 -28.47 26.29 3.70
C VAL A 244 -26.96 26.47 3.57
N MET A 245 -26.49 27.58 2.97
CA MET A 245 -25.07 27.79 2.68
C MET A 245 -24.26 28.32 3.87
N LYS A 246 -24.85 28.80 4.95
CA LYS A 246 -24.15 29.17 6.19
C LYS A 246 -23.86 27.99 7.11
N ASN A 247 -24.50 26.87 6.89
CA ASN A 247 -24.37 25.68 7.73
C ASN A 247 -23.67 24.58 6.93
N ASP A 248 -22.58 24.04 7.47
CA ASP A 248 -21.80 22.98 6.80
C ASP A 248 -22.63 21.75 6.46
N LEU A 249 -23.52 21.33 7.39
CA LEU A 249 -24.44 20.22 7.14
C LEU A 249 -25.40 20.53 5.98
N GLY A 250 -25.95 21.75 5.94
CA GLY A 250 -26.84 22.19 4.86
C GLY A 250 -26.15 22.16 3.49
N GLN A 251 -24.90 22.69 3.42
CA GLN A 251 -24.10 22.63 2.21
C GLN A 251 -23.85 21.19 1.78
N HIS A 252 -23.48 20.32 2.72
CA HIS A 252 -23.22 18.90 2.44
C HIS A 252 -24.45 18.20 1.88
N LEU A 253 -25.61 18.37 2.53
CA LEU A 253 -26.86 17.77 2.07
C LEU A 253 -27.28 18.28 0.69
N LEU A 254 -27.11 19.59 0.41
CA LEU A 254 -27.41 20.14 -0.91
C LEU A 254 -26.49 19.57 -1.99
N ARG A 255 -25.19 19.46 -1.69
CA ARG A 255 -24.21 18.84 -2.61
C ARG A 255 -24.54 17.38 -2.89
N ASP A 256 -24.93 16.62 -1.88
CA ASP A 256 -25.27 15.20 -2.02
C ASP A 256 -26.52 14.97 -2.88
N VAL A 257 -27.54 15.83 -2.73
CA VAL A 257 -28.72 15.77 -3.62
C VAL A 257 -28.35 16.07 -5.06
N LEU A 258 -27.52 17.10 -5.28
CA LEU A 258 -27.15 17.54 -6.63
C LEU A 258 -26.15 16.59 -7.33
N LYS A 259 -25.40 15.79 -6.54
CA LYS A 259 -24.37 14.91 -7.08
C LYS A 259 -24.88 13.92 -8.13
N LYS A 260 -26.05 13.32 -7.93
CA LYS A 260 -26.62 12.39 -8.89
C LYS A 260 -26.82 13.04 -10.27
N TYR A 261 -27.36 14.26 -10.29
CA TYR A 261 -27.60 15.01 -11.53
C TYR A 261 -26.28 15.45 -12.18
N ALA A 262 -25.24 15.70 -11.39
CA ALA A 262 -23.92 15.96 -11.90
C ALA A 262 -23.29 14.71 -12.54
N GLU A 263 -23.47 13.55 -11.95
CA GLU A 263 -23.03 12.26 -12.50
C GLU A 263 -23.76 11.95 -13.84
N GLU A 264 -25.06 12.16 -13.88
CA GLU A 264 -25.86 12.01 -15.12
C GLU A 264 -25.39 12.97 -16.22
N ALA A 265 -25.17 14.26 -15.88
CA ALA A 265 -24.64 15.25 -16.83
C ALA A 265 -23.21 14.89 -17.30
N LYS A 266 -22.33 14.41 -16.39
CA LYS A 266 -20.99 13.92 -16.74
C LYS A 266 -21.05 12.78 -17.75
N ILE A 267 -21.95 11.82 -17.55
CA ILE A 267 -22.12 10.68 -18.47
C ILE A 267 -22.64 11.17 -19.83
N GLU A 268 -23.62 12.05 -19.83
CA GLU A 268 -24.18 12.63 -21.07
C GLU A 268 -23.10 13.41 -21.86
N LEU A 269 -22.31 14.26 -21.18
CA LEU A 269 -21.22 15.05 -21.77
C LEU A 269 -20.02 14.22 -22.24
N SER A 270 -19.94 12.95 -21.84
CA SER A 270 -18.93 12.03 -22.40
C SER A 270 -19.27 11.59 -23.84
N LEU A 271 -20.51 11.77 -24.26
CA LEU A 271 -21.05 11.34 -25.55
C LEU A 271 -21.56 12.51 -26.39
N ASN A 272 -22.01 13.60 -25.75
CA ASN A 272 -22.68 14.74 -26.36
C ASN A 272 -21.93 16.05 -26.15
N GLU A 273 -22.19 17.08 -26.93
CA GLU A 273 -21.59 18.42 -26.81
C GLU A 273 -22.27 19.29 -25.75
N SER A 274 -23.45 18.90 -25.28
CA SER A 274 -24.17 19.56 -24.17
C SER A 274 -24.99 18.56 -23.38
N ALA A 275 -25.33 18.96 -22.14
CA ALA A 275 -26.27 18.27 -21.26
C ALA A 275 -27.23 19.27 -20.62
N SER A 276 -28.45 18.83 -20.33
CA SER A 276 -29.50 19.66 -19.73
C SER A 276 -29.99 19.07 -18.41
N PRO A 277 -29.19 19.16 -17.34
CA PRO A 277 -29.56 18.64 -16.03
C PRO A 277 -30.81 19.36 -15.50
N TYR A 278 -31.76 18.55 -15.03
CA TYR A 278 -32.96 19.01 -14.36
C TYR A 278 -33.19 18.29 -13.05
N ALA A 279 -33.36 19.05 -11.97
CA ALA A 279 -33.74 18.52 -10.65
C ALA A 279 -34.82 19.39 -10.00
N ASP A 280 -35.92 18.78 -9.63
CA ASP A 280 -37.00 19.39 -8.87
C ASP A 280 -37.05 18.82 -7.43
N ASP A 281 -37.98 19.34 -6.66
CA ASP A 281 -38.25 18.85 -5.30
C ASP A 281 -37.03 18.92 -4.36
N LEU A 282 -36.17 19.95 -4.58
CA LEU A 282 -34.99 20.23 -3.76
C LEU A 282 -35.32 21.01 -2.45
N GLY A 283 -36.61 21.12 -2.11
CA GLY A 283 -37.08 21.90 -0.96
C GLY A 283 -37.29 23.37 -1.33
N PHE A 284 -37.08 24.29 -0.37
CA PHE A 284 -37.43 25.71 -0.52
C PHE A 284 -36.20 26.59 -0.24
N ASP A 285 -36.14 27.74 -0.90
CA ASP A 285 -35.20 28.80 -0.60
C ASP A 285 -35.60 29.59 0.67
N ASP A 286 -34.78 30.58 1.06
CA ASP A 286 -35.03 31.40 2.25
C ASP A 286 -36.28 32.28 2.10
N GLY A 287 -36.75 32.50 0.87
CA GLY A 287 -37.96 33.25 0.52
C GLY A 287 -39.21 32.37 0.41
N GLY A 288 -39.09 31.03 0.56
CA GLY A 288 -40.18 30.08 0.41
C GLY A 288 -40.50 29.69 -1.04
N ASN A 289 -39.60 29.98 -1.99
CA ASN A 289 -39.71 29.51 -3.37
C ASN A 289 -39.15 28.10 -3.49
N GLU A 290 -39.81 27.27 -4.29
CA GLU A 290 -39.33 25.90 -4.56
C GLU A 290 -38.02 25.94 -5.31
N LEU A 291 -37.05 25.16 -4.82
CA LEU A 291 -35.72 25.01 -5.43
C LEU A 291 -35.78 24.04 -6.60
N ILE A 292 -35.47 24.55 -7.78
CA ILE A 292 -35.40 23.80 -9.04
C ILE A 292 -34.08 24.09 -9.72
N LEU A 293 -33.32 23.04 -10.04
CA LEU A 293 -32.14 23.14 -10.93
C LEU A 293 -32.61 22.88 -12.36
N GLU A 294 -32.44 23.88 -13.22
CA GLU A 294 -32.66 23.77 -14.68
C GLU A 294 -31.61 24.63 -15.37
N MET A 295 -30.74 24.01 -16.12
CA MET A 295 -29.66 24.68 -16.86
C MET A 295 -29.20 23.84 -18.06
N GLU A 296 -28.46 24.44 -18.96
CA GLU A 296 -27.73 23.78 -20.04
C GLU A 296 -26.23 23.94 -19.79
N ILE A 297 -25.47 22.85 -19.92
CA ILE A 297 -24.00 22.83 -19.77
C ILE A 297 -23.41 22.47 -21.14
N GLY A 298 -22.63 23.36 -21.72
CA GLY A 298 -21.85 23.07 -22.92
C GLY A 298 -20.51 22.41 -22.59
N ILE A 299 -19.97 21.66 -23.55
CA ILE A 299 -18.72 20.92 -23.40
C ILE A 299 -17.53 21.80 -22.98
N GLU A 300 -17.43 23.04 -23.51
CA GLU A 300 -16.33 23.95 -23.14
C GLU A 300 -16.36 24.35 -21.66
N GLN A 301 -17.57 24.60 -21.13
CA GLN A 301 -17.78 24.96 -19.74
C GLN A 301 -17.45 23.76 -18.82
N TYR A 302 -17.89 22.58 -19.23
CA TYR A 302 -17.60 21.32 -18.55
C TYR A 302 -16.10 21.01 -18.52
N GLU A 303 -15.42 21.07 -19.68
CA GLU A 303 -13.99 20.82 -19.79
C GLU A 303 -13.16 21.75 -18.88
N LYS A 304 -13.53 23.01 -18.76
CA LYS A 304 -12.85 23.97 -17.88
C LYS A 304 -12.90 23.55 -16.42
N VAL A 305 -14.01 22.94 -15.98
CA VAL A 305 -14.21 22.49 -14.60
C VAL A 305 -13.46 21.19 -14.32
N ILE A 306 -13.46 20.24 -15.27
CA ILE A 306 -12.92 18.90 -15.02
C ILE A 306 -11.44 18.73 -15.34
N SER A 307 -10.89 19.57 -16.24
CA SER A 307 -9.48 19.45 -16.69
C SER A 307 -8.47 19.49 -15.53
N PRO A 308 -8.62 20.32 -14.49
CA PRO A 308 -7.69 20.31 -13.35
C PRO A 308 -7.67 18.98 -12.60
N ILE A 309 -8.80 18.27 -12.55
CA ILE A 309 -8.92 16.96 -11.88
C ILE A 309 -8.15 15.90 -12.69
N PHE A 310 -8.33 15.88 -14.00
CA PHE A 310 -7.58 14.99 -14.89
C PHE A 310 -6.09 15.35 -14.93
N GLN A 311 -5.75 16.65 -14.88
CA GLN A 311 -4.35 17.07 -14.84
C GLN A 311 -3.64 16.49 -13.61
N ARG A 312 -4.27 16.46 -12.44
CA ARG A 312 -3.71 15.85 -11.24
C ARG A 312 -3.36 14.37 -11.44
N ALA A 313 -4.24 13.60 -12.10
CA ALA A 313 -3.95 12.20 -12.41
C ALA A 313 -2.79 12.04 -13.42
N ILE A 314 -2.74 12.92 -14.42
CA ILE A 314 -1.66 12.97 -15.40
C ILE A 314 -0.33 13.31 -14.72
N ASP A 315 -0.30 14.29 -13.82
CA ASP A 315 0.90 14.70 -13.08
C ASP A 315 1.43 13.57 -12.20
N ILE A 316 0.54 12.80 -11.55
CA ILE A 316 0.89 11.59 -10.80
C ILE A 316 1.53 10.56 -11.73
N SER A 317 0.97 10.35 -12.91
CA SER A 317 1.50 9.41 -13.91
C SER A 317 2.85 9.86 -14.46
N LEU A 318 3.04 11.15 -14.71
CA LEU A 318 4.31 11.71 -15.15
C LEU A 318 5.41 11.57 -14.08
N LYS A 319 5.10 11.82 -12.81
CA LYS A 319 6.02 11.57 -11.68
C LYS A 319 6.42 10.09 -11.58
N LEU A 320 5.48 9.17 -11.83
CA LEU A 320 5.78 7.74 -11.87
C LEU A 320 6.80 7.42 -12.97
N LEU A 321 6.63 7.97 -14.16
CA LEU A 321 7.55 7.79 -15.28
C LEU A 321 8.93 8.41 -14.98
N GLU A 322 8.96 9.65 -14.51
CA GLU A 322 10.20 10.37 -14.17
C GLU A 322 11.03 9.62 -13.13
N ARG A 323 10.40 9.14 -12.05
CA ARG A 323 11.06 8.34 -11.00
C ARG A 323 11.70 7.06 -11.54
N ASN A 324 11.15 6.51 -12.62
CA ASN A 324 11.69 5.33 -13.31
C ASN A 324 12.61 5.69 -14.50
N ASN A 325 13.03 6.94 -14.63
CA ASN A 325 13.84 7.46 -15.73
C ASN A 325 13.24 7.20 -17.12
N LEU A 326 11.92 7.25 -17.24
CA LEU A 326 11.16 7.04 -18.46
C LEU A 326 10.45 8.32 -18.91
N GLN A 327 10.35 8.48 -20.23
CA GLN A 327 9.47 9.46 -20.86
C GLN A 327 8.26 8.75 -21.47
N GLY A 328 7.17 9.45 -21.66
CA GLY A 328 5.96 8.89 -22.29
C GLY A 328 6.19 8.27 -23.67
N SER A 329 7.20 8.76 -24.40
CA SER A 329 7.63 8.21 -25.71
C SER A 329 8.22 6.79 -25.64
N PHE A 330 8.60 6.30 -24.45
CA PHE A 330 9.04 4.91 -24.24
C PHE A 330 7.90 3.96 -23.94
N LEU A 331 6.69 4.49 -23.76
CA LEU A 331 5.49 3.66 -23.56
C LEU A 331 4.98 3.14 -24.90
N GLU A 332 4.75 1.84 -24.96
CA GLU A 332 4.06 1.21 -26.09
C GLU A 332 2.57 1.61 -26.14
N THR A 333 1.92 1.67 -25.00
CA THR A 333 0.51 2.03 -24.88
C THR A 333 0.10 2.45 -23.48
N ILE A 334 -1.06 3.12 -23.38
CA ILE A 334 -1.79 3.35 -22.14
C ILE A 334 -3.02 2.44 -22.14
N LEU A 335 -3.19 1.65 -21.08
CA LEU A 335 -4.38 0.84 -20.82
C LEU A 335 -5.36 1.64 -19.96
N LEU A 336 -6.58 1.82 -20.41
CA LEU A 336 -7.60 2.59 -19.69
C LEU A 336 -8.50 1.68 -18.86
N VAL A 337 -8.71 2.05 -17.61
CA VAL A 337 -9.60 1.37 -16.65
C VAL A 337 -10.51 2.39 -15.97
N GLY A 338 -11.75 2.00 -15.68
CA GLY A 338 -12.75 2.80 -15.00
C GLY A 338 -13.58 3.70 -15.91
N GLY A 339 -14.82 3.97 -15.48
CA GLY A 339 -15.81 4.72 -16.26
C GLY A 339 -15.41 6.11 -16.73
N PRO A 340 -14.77 6.95 -15.88
CA PRO A 340 -14.35 8.30 -16.31
C PRO A 340 -13.34 8.31 -17.46
N THR A 341 -12.67 7.19 -17.76
CA THR A 341 -11.75 7.09 -18.91
C THR A 341 -12.44 7.06 -20.27
N PHE A 342 -13.78 7.01 -20.31
CA PHE A 342 -14.54 7.28 -21.54
C PHE A 342 -14.49 8.75 -21.96
N SER A 343 -14.15 9.67 -21.05
CA SER A 343 -14.07 11.10 -21.36
C SER A 343 -13.11 11.40 -22.50
N GLN A 344 -13.61 12.03 -23.54
CA GLN A 344 -12.79 12.46 -24.69
C GLN A 344 -11.74 13.50 -24.28
N THR A 345 -12.09 14.35 -23.32
CA THR A 345 -11.16 15.34 -22.73
C THR A 345 -9.95 14.66 -22.11
N LEU A 346 -10.18 13.65 -21.26
CA LEU A 346 -9.08 12.89 -20.66
C LEU A 346 -8.22 12.20 -21.72
N ARG A 347 -8.84 11.50 -22.68
CA ARG A 347 -8.12 10.80 -23.76
C ARG A 347 -7.28 11.76 -24.60
N ARG A 348 -7.78 12.96 -24.90
CA ARG A 348 -7.02 14.01 -25.58
C ARG A 348 -5.83 14.49 -24.75
N MET A 349 -6.02 14.73 -23.45
CA MET A 349 -4.96 15.15 -22.56
C MET A 349 -3.85 14.08 -22.43
N LEU A 350 -4.20 12.81 -22.27
CA LEU A 350 -3.27 11.69 -22.21
C LEU A 350 -2.43 11.57 -23.48
N LYS A 351 -3.08 11.69 -24.67
CA LYS A 351 -2.38 11.65 -25.97
C LYS A 351 -1.39 12.79 -26.14
N LEU A 352 -1.70 13.96 -25.65
CA LEU A 352 -0.86 15.14 -25.78
C LEU A 352 0.30 15.15 -24.77
N GLN A 353 0.08 14.66 -23.56
CA GLN A 353 1.02 14.86 -22.46
C GLN A 353 1.82 13.60 -22.08
N ILE A 354 1.30 12.39 -22.35
CA ILE A 354 1.97 11.15 -21.98
C ILE A 354 2.32 10.32 -23.22
N CYS A 355 1.33 9.66 -23.84
CA CYS A 355 1.55 8.75 -24.96
C CYS A 355 0.39 8.81 -25.96
N SER A 356 0.74 8.88 -27.25
CA SER A 356 -0.26 8.96 -28.33
C SER A 356 -1.07 7.67 -28.52
N ASN A 357 -0.51 6.53 -28.11
CA ASN A 357 -1.16 5.23 -28.25
C ASN A 357 -1.96 4.90 -26.99
N ILE A 358 -3.28 4.74 -27.14
CA ILE A 358 -4.19 4.36 -26.07
C ILE A 358 -4.95 3.12 -26.52
N GLU A 359 -4.85 2.04 -25.75
CA GLU A 359 -5.55 0.80 -26.04
C GLU A 359 -7.01 0.89 -25.57
N THR A 360 -7.93 0.51 -26.46
CA THR A 360 -9.39 0.61 -26.23
C THR A 360 -10.15 -0.65 -26.68
N SER A 361 -9.47 -1.77 -26.94
CA SER A 361 -10.10 -3.03 -27.38
C SER A 361 -11.02 -3.65 -26.33
N ILE A 362 -10.75 -3.40 -25.05
CA ILE A 362 -11.56 -3.91 -23.94
C ILE A 362 -12.32 -2.76 -23.29
N ASP A 363 -13.56 -3.04 -22.90
CA ASP A 363 -14.38 -2.11 -22.13
C ASP A 363 -13.72 -1.82 -20.77
N PRO A 364 -13.33 -0.56 -20.48
CA PRO A 364 -12.70 -0.17 -19.23
C PRO A 364 -13.50 -0.51 -17.96
N MET A 365 -14.83 -0.66 -18.07
CA MET A 365 -15.71 -0.99 -16.95
C MET A 365 -15.66 -2.48 -16.55
N THR A 366 -15.18 -3.35 -17.44
CA THR A 366 -15.18 -4.81 -17.22
C THR A 366 -13.81 -5.45 -17.30
N ALA A 367 -12.79 -4.68 -17.70
CA ALA A 367 -11.41 -5.15 -17.88
C ALA A 367 -10.87 -5.83 -16.60
N VAL A 368 -11.07 -5.20 -15.45
CA VAL A 368 -10.58 -5.68 -14.15
C VAL A 368 -11.25 -7.02 -13.78
N ALA A 369 -12.58 -7.12 -13.89
CA ALA A 369 -13.29 -8.37 -13.57
C ALA A 369 -12.89 -9.52 -14.50
N LYS A 370 -12.69 -9.23 -15.81
CA LYS A 370 -12.23 -10.23 -16.78
C LYS A 370 -10.84 -10.73 -16.46
N GLY A 371 -9.90 -9.84 -16.16
CA GLY A 371 -8.54 -10.22 -15.78
C GLY A 371 -8.49 -10.97 -14.46
N ALA A 372 -9.32 -10.58 -13.48
CA ALA A 372 -9.45 -11.31 -12.22
C ALA A 372 -9.97 -12.73 -12.44
N ALA A 373 -10.91 -12.95 -13.36
CA ALA A 373 -11.40 -14.29 -13.69
C ALA A 373 -10.35 -15.16 -14.40
N LEU A 374 -9.54 -14.55 -15.29
CA LEU A 374 -8.39 -15.24 -15.90
C LEU A 374 -7.38 -15.68 -14.85
N PHE A 375 -7.04 -14.77 -13.94
CA PHE A 375 -6.13 -15.08 -12.83
C PHE A 375 -6.72 -16.17 -11.92
N ALA A 376 -8.01 -16.07 -11.60
CA ALA A 376 -8.71 -17.06 -10.78
C ALA A 376 -8.66 -18.47 -11.36
N ALA A 377 -8.75 -18.61 -12.68
CA ALA A 377 -8.65 -19.89 -13.37
C ALA A 377 -7.26 -20.55 -13.25
N THR A 378 -6.24 -19.79 -12.88
CA THR A 378 -4.89 -20.33 -12.62
C THR A 378 -4.67 -20.72 -11.15
N LYS A 379 -5.60 -20.39 -10.25
CA LYS A 379 -5.42 -20.58 -8.80
C LYS A 379 -6.18 -21.79 -8.28
N ASP A 380 -5.47 -22.64 -7.56
CA ASP A 380 -6.07 -23.77 -6.86
C ASP A 380 -6.76 -23.32 -5.58
N ILE A 381 -7.92 -23.92 -5.27
CA ILE A 381 -8.50 -23.82 -3.94
C ILE A 381 -7.60 -24.61 -2.98
N PRO A 382 -7.20 -24.04 -1.81
CA PRO A 382 -6.34 -24.72 -0.85
C PRO A 382 -6.84 -26.12 -0.51
N PRO A 383 -5.96 -27.14 -0.40
CA PRO A 383 -6.35 -28.53 -0.20
C PRO A 383 -7.22 -28.80 1.03
N ASN A 384 -7.05 -28.03 2.10
CA ASN A 384 -7.86 -28.10 3.33
C ASN A 384 -9.29 -27.58 3.16
N GLN A 385 -9.58 -26.89 2.07
CA GLN A 385 -10.89 -26.30 1.74
C GLN A 385 -11.54 -26.97 0.54
N GLN A 386 -10.84 -27.86 -0.17
CA GLN A 386 -11.39 -28.62 -1.27
C GLN A 386 -12.35 -29.72 -0.76
N LYS A 387 -13.59 -29.68 -1.23
CA LYS A 387 -14.54 -30.79 -1.05
C LYS A 387 -14.25 -31.84 -2.12
N ARG A 388 -13.54 -32.92 -1.77
CA ARG A 388 -13.23 -34.01 -2.68
C ARG A 388 -14.37 -35.04 -2.71
N ASP A 389 -14.80 -35.42 -3.90
CA ASP A 389 -15.72 -36.54 -4.10
C ASP A 389 -14.94 -37.86 -4.14
N THR A 390 -14.83 -38.51 -2.98
CA THR A 390 -14.11 -39.78 -2.84
C THR A 390 -14.70 -40.92 -3.68
N ALA A 391 -15.90 -40.77 -4.26
CA ALA A 391 -16.48 -41.75 -5.18
C ALA A 391 -15.83 -41.69 -6.58
N LYS A 392 -15.04 -40.66 -6.87
CA LYS A 392 -14.28 -40.50 -8.12
C LYS A 392 -12.81 -40.86 -7.93
N VAL A 393 -12.13 -41.20 -9.03
CA VAL A 393 -10.68 -41.38 -9.06
C VAL A 393 -10.02 -40.01 -8.82
N GLN A 394 -9.21 -39.90 -7.78
CA GLN A 394 -8.54 -38.64 -7.45
C GLN A 394 -7.25 -38.50 -8.25
N LEU A 395 -7.08 -37.34 -8.90
CA LEU A 395 -5.90 -37.01 -9.69
C LEU A 395 -5.12 -35.86 -9.03
N THR A 396 -3.80 -35.88 -9.23
CA THR A 396 -2.95 -34.69 -9.03
C THR A 396 -2.35 -34.32 -10.39
N LEU A 397 -2.56 -33.05 -10.79
CA LEU A 397 -2.07 -32.51 -12.04
C LEU A 397 -0.89 -31.58 -11.74
N LYS A 398 0.18 -31.68 -12.55
CA LYS A 398 1.34 -30.80 -12.51
C LYS A 398 1.58 -30.25 -13.91
N TYR A 399 1.34 -28.96 -14.10
CA TYR A 399 1.51 -28.27 -15.37
C TYR A 399 1.72 -26.77 -15.12
N PRO A 400 2.33 -26.01 -16.05
CA PRO A 400 2.35 -24.56 -15.96
C PRO A 400 0.96 -24.00 -16.28
N GLU A 401 0.39 -23.22 -15.37
CA GLU A 401 -0.95 -22.62 -15.51
C GLU A 401 -0.96 -21.49 -16.55
N THR A 402 0.19 -20.82 -16.71
CA THR A 402 0.42 -19.79 -17.72
C THR A 402 1.74 -20.05 -18.44
N THR A 403 1.77 -19.85 -19.75
CA THR A 403 2.97 -20.08 -20.56
C THR A 403 3.04 -19.20 -21.79
N VAL A 404 4.23 -18.96 -22.29
CA VAL A 404 4.48 -18.33 -23.61
C VAL A 404 4.70 -19.37 -24.70
N GLU A 405 4.92 -20.62 -24.32
CA GLU A 405 5.15 -21.72 -25.25
C GLU A 405 3.84 -22.22 -25.85
N THR A 406 3.89 -22.77 -27.07
CA THR A 406 2.74 -23.41 -27.74
C THR A 406 2.63 -24.89 -27.45
N GLU A 407 3.65 -25.48 -26.81
CA GLU A 407 3.67 -26.86 -26.35
C GLU A 407 4.06 -26.89 -24.87
N GLU A 408 3.30 -27.65 -24.07
CA GLU A 408 3.56 -27.80 -22.65
C GLU A 408 3.46 -29.24 -22.17
N LYS A 409 3.95 -29.51 -20.96
CA LYS A 409 3.88 -30.82 -20.33
C LYS A 409 2.87 -30.82 -19.18
N LEU A 410 2.02 -31.85 -19.18
CA LEU A 410 1.13 -32.20 -18.08
C LEU A 410 1.63 -33.47 -17.41
N GLY A 411 2.03 -33.40 -16.14
CA GLY A 411 2.21 -34.57 -15.29
C GLY A 411 0.87 -34.94 -14.64
N LEU A 412 0.38 -36.15 -14.88
CA LEU A 412 -0.85 -36.66 -14.29
C LEU A 412 -0.51 -37.80 -13.33
N LEU A 413 -0.92 -37.70 -12.05
CA LEU A 413 -0.77 -38.76 -11.06
C LEU A 413 -2.14 -39.23 -10.60
N VAL A 414 -2.32 -40.56 -10.51
CA VAL A 414 -3.52 -41.20 -9.95
C VAL A 414 -3.32 -41.48 -8.47
N ASN A 415 -4.12 -40.89 -7.61
CA ASN A 415 -4.05 -41.06 -6.15
C ASN A 415 -4.99 -42.17 -5.68
N ARG A 416 -4.59 -43.43 -5.80
CA ARG A 416 -5.45 -44.56 -5.45
C ARG A 416 -5.89 -44.58 -3.98
N ASN A 417 -5.06 -44.08 -3.08
CA ASN A 417 -5.33 -44.07 -1.62
C ASN A 417 -6.43 -43.09 -1.17
N TYR A 418 -6.77 -42.11 -2.01
CA TYR A 418 -7.82 -41.12 -1.71
C TYR A 418 -9.16 -41.42 -2.41
N SER A 419 -9.22 -42.54 -3.18
CA SER A 419 -10.43 -42.96 -3.88
C SER A 419 -11.13 -44.05 -3.07
N SER A 420 -12.43 -43.89 -2.77
CA SER A 420 -13.21 -44.90 -1.98
C SER A 420 -13.50 -46.17 -2.75
N LYS A 421 -13.41 -46.14 -4.08
CA LYS A 421 -13.41 -47.34 -4.93
C LYS A 421 -11.97 -47.73 -5.21
N SER A 422 -11.55 -48.94 -4.81
CA SER A 422 -10.30 -49.55 -5.24
C SER A 422 -10.34 -49.74 -6.76
N VAL A 423 -9.69 -48.83 -7.49
CA VAL A 423 -9.47 -48.98 -8.92
C VAL A 423 -8.33 -50.00 -9.06
N SER A 424 -8.70 -51.28 -9.29
CA SER A 424 -7.73 -52.33 -9.55
C SER A 424 -7.55 -52.49 -11.08
N GLY A 425 -6.31 -52.72 -11.51
CA GLY A 425 -5.99 -52.91 -12.92
C GLY A 425 -5.40 -51.69 -13.60
N LYS A 426 -5.25 -51.77 -14.91
CA LYS A 426 -4.67 -50.71 -15.75
C LYS A 426 -5.67 -49.59 -15.94
N ILE A 427 -5.13 -48.37 -15.90
CA ILE A 427 -5.87 -47.11 -16.14
C ILE A 427 -5.32 -46.51 -17.42
N PHE A 428 -6.20 -46.02 -18.28
CA PHE A 428 -5.86 -45.23 -19.44
C PHE A 428 -6.44 -43.81 -19.29
N ALA A 429 -5.72 -42.80 -19.75
CA ALA A 429 -6.22 -41.47 -19.82
C ALA A 429 -6.23 -40.94 -21.24
N GLU A 430 -7.20 -40.12 -21.56
CA GLU A 430 -7.27 -39.32 -22.76
C GLU A 430 -7.49 -37.86 -22.35
N ILE A 431 -6.65 -36.97 -22.90
CA ILE A 431 -6.73 -35.54 -22.71
C ILE A 431 -7.26 -34.93 -24.01
N LEU A 432 -8.39 -34.26 -23.94
CA LEU A 432 -9.02 -33.61 -25.08
C LEU A 432 -9.05 -32.09 -24.87
N ARG A 433 -8.58 -31.29 -25.84
CA ARG A 433 -8.79 -29.82 -25.80
C ARG A 433 -10.24 -29.52 -26.16
N ASN A 434 -10.90 -28.61 -25.41
CA ASN A 434 -12.36 -28.42 -25.50
C ASN A 434 -12.85 -27.91 -26.85
N ASP A 435 -11.96 -27.39 -27.74
CA ASP A 435 -12.28 -27.05 -29.13
C ASP A 435 -12.34 -28.30 -30.06
N ASN A 436 -12.06 -29.47 -29.54
CA ASN A 436 -11.98 -30.75 -30.26
C ASN A 436 -10.90 -30.79 -31.37
N ALA A 437 -10.01 -29.80 -31.44
CA ALA A 437 -8.98 -29.75 -32.46
C ALA A 437 -7.71 -30.56 -32.10
N TRP A 438 -7.58 -30.98 -30.85
CA TRP A 438 -6.45 -31.75 -30.37
C TRP A 438 -6.84 -32.77 -29.29
N SER A 439 -6.30 -33.98 -29.35
CA SER A 439 -6.39 -35.05 -28.35
C SER A 439 -5.04 -35.72 -28.17
N SER A 440 -4.72 -36.13 -26.94
CA SER A 440 -3.56 -36.98 -26.64
C SER A 440 -3.72 -38.43 -27.19
N GLY A 441 -4.95 -38.83 -27.55
CA GLY A 441 -5.32 -40.22 -27.65
C GLY A 441 -5.34 -40.91 -26.28
N LYS A 442 -5.71 -42.19 -26.27
CA LYS A 442 -5.70 -43.02 -25.06
C LYS A 442 -4.30 -43.51 -24.73
N ILE A 443 -3.77 -43.13 -23.59
CA ILE A 443 -2.43 -43.47 -23.11
C ILE A 443 -2.57 -44.26 -21.80
N GLU A 444 -1.85 -45.40 -21.67
CA GLU A 444 -1.79 -46.17 -20.43
C GLU A 444 -1.01 -45.42 -19.37
N ILE A 445 -1.57 -45.28 -18.16
CA ILE A 445 -0.89 -44.68 -17.01
C ILE A 445 -0.09 -45.78 -16.32
N VAL A 446 1.25 -45.71 -16.44
CA VAL A 446 2.16 -46.68 -15.86
C VAL A 446 2.61 -46.19 -14.46
N ASP A 447 2.59 -47.11 -13.46
CA ASP A 447 2.98 -46.81 -12.08
C ASP A 447 2.26 -45.57 -11.49
N ASP A 448 0.98 -45.40 -11.85
CA ASP A 448 0.10 -44.33 -11.42
C ASP A 448 0.54 -42.90 -11.81
N ALA A 449 1.49 -42.77 -12.75
CA ALA A 449 1.96 -41.49 -13.24
C ALA A 449 2.21 -41.49 -14.76
N GLU A 450 1.88 -40.41 -15.46
CA GLU A 450 2.16 -40.24 -16.88
C GLU A 450 2.38 -38.77 -17.23
N ILE A 451 3.16 -38.49 -18.29
CA ILE A 451 3.44 -37.15 -18.80
C ILE A 451 2.87 -36.99 -20.20
N PHE A 452 1.93 -36.08 -20.34
CA PHE A 452 1.31 -35.73 -21.61
C PHE A 452 1.94 -34.47 -22.20
N SER A 453 2.12 -34.45 -23.55
CA SER A 453 2.47 -33.22 -24.27
C SER A 453 1.19 -32.55 -24.74
N LEU A 454 0.97 -31.32 -24.31
CA LEU A 454 -0.21 -30.52 -24.66
C LEU A 454 0.13 -29.60 -25.83
N LEU A 455 -0.76 -29.46 -26.82
CA LEU A 455 -0.67 -28.49 -27.87
C LEU A 455 -1.66 -27.34 -27.60
N LEU A 456 -1.16 -26.13 -27.46
CA LEU A 456 -1.91 -24.93 -27.09
C LEU A 456 -2.25 -24.05 -28.28
N ASN A 457 -3.44 -23.46 -28.28
CA ASN A 457 -3.76 -22.36 -29.17
C ASN A 457 -3.06 -21.08 -28.69
N PRO A 458 -2.38 -20.34 -29.58
CA PRO A 458 -1.69 -19.12 -29.22
C PRO A 458 -2.65 -18.02 -28.79
N SER A 459 -2.21 -17.22 -27.79
CA SER A 459 -2.92 -16.06 -27.22
C SER A 459 -4.34 -16.38 -26.75
N LYS A 460 -4.52 -17.57 -26.16
CA LYS A 460 -5.83 -18.05 -25.68
C LYS A 460 -5.74 -18.81 -24.38
N SER A 461 -6.85 -18.87 -23.70
CA SER A 461 -7.11 -19.84 -22.64
C SER A 461 -7.44 -21.20 -23.28
N ASN A 462 -6.66 -22.23 -22.97
CA ASN A 462 -6.80 -23.58 -23.47
C ASN A 462 -7.38 -24.48 -22.38
N CYS A 463 -8.65 -24.82 -22.49
CA CYS A 463 -9.33 -25.72 -21.58
C CYS A 463 -9.21 -27.15 -22.07
N PHE A 464 -8.92 -28.11 -21.18
CA PHE A 464 -8.74 -29.53 -21.45
C PHE A 464 -9.65 -30.37 -20.57
N THR A 465 -10.24 -31.41 -21.14
CA THR A 465 -11.01 -32.44 -20.44
C THR A 465 -10.20 -33.70 -20.29
N ILE A 466 -10.18 -34.31 -19.10
CA ILE A 466 -9.54 -35.57 -18.77
C ILE A 466 -10.62 -36.65 -18.71
N THR A 467 -10.45 -37.71 -19.49
CA THR A 467 -11.28 -38.91 -19.41
C THR A 467 -10.42 -40.09 -19.04
N LEU A 468 -10.76 -40.77 -17.95
CA LEU A 468 -10.11 -42.02 -17.57
C LEU A 468 -10.92 -43.21 -18.03
N PHE A 469 -10.23 -44.31 -18.35
CA PHE A 469 -10.84 -45.59 -18.75
C PHE A 469 -10.20 -46.76 -17.99
N ASP A 470 -10.99 -47.81 -17.75
CA ASP A 470 -10.51 -49.10 -17.29
C ASP A 470 -9.96 -49.94 -18.45
N GLU A 471 -9.44 -51.14 -18.16
CA GLU A 471 -8.93 -52.13 -19.14
C GLU A 471 -10.00 -52.56 -20.16
N LYS A 472 -11.28 -52.47 -19.83
CA LYS A 472 -12.43 -52.81 -20.66
C LYS A 472 -12.94 -51.66 -21.51
N GLY A 473 -12.35 -50.49 -21.37
CA GLY A 473 -12.75 -49.28 -22.07
C GLY A 473 -13.95 -48.53 -21.43
N ASN A 474 -14.38 -48.90 -20.22
CA ASN A 474 -15.43 -48.17 -19.50
C ASN A 474 -14.85 -46.89 -18.91
N MET A 475 -15.62 -45.78 -18.97
CA MET A 475 -15.24 -44.51 -18.37
C MET A 475 -15.21 -44.62 -16.83
N LEU A 476 -14.14 -44.09 -16.23
CA LEU A 476 -13.96 -43.95 -14.81
C LEU A 476 -14.11 -42.46 -14.44
N PRO A 477 -15.10 -42.10 -13.62
CA PRO A 477 -15.21 -40.70 -13.14
C PRO A 477 -13.96 -40.28 -12.38
N CYS A 478 -13.38 -39.17 -12.73
CA CYS A 478 -12.18 -38.63 -12.08
C CYS A 478 -12.39 -37.20 -11.57
N GLU A 479 -11.50 -36.77 -10.70
CA GLU A 479 -11.46 -35.41 -10.15
C GLU A 479 -10.00 -34.99 -9.90
N PRO A 480 -9.53 -33.87 -10.55
CA PRO A 480 -10.23 -33.00 -11.52
C PRO A 480 -10.48 -33.71 -12.85
N SER A 481 -11.58 -33.36 -13.52
CA SER A 481 -11.88 -33.83 -14.88
C SER A 481 -11.56 -32.77 -15.93
N GLU A 482 -11.21 -31.56 -15.52
CA GLU A 482 -10.87 -30.42 -16.40
C GLU A 482 -9.73 -29.62 -15.82
N PHE A 483 -8.94 -28.98 -16.67
CA PHE A 483 -7.93 -27.99 -16.30
C PHE A 483 -7.71 -27.00 -17.45
N THR A 484 -7.09 -25.86 -17.15
CA THR A 484 -6.88 -24.79 -18.12
C THR A 484 -5.42 -24.32 -18.10
N VAL A 485 -4.87 -24.11 -19.32
CA VAL A 485 -3.56 -23.49 -19.54
C VAL A 485 -3.76 -22.19 -20.33
N ILE A 486 -3.31 -21.07 -19.82
CA ILE A 486 -3.36 -19.77 -20.51
C ILE A 486 -2.06 -19.59 -21.28
N GLN A 487 -2.17 -19.52 -22.63
CA GLN A 487 -1.02 -19.30 -23.50
C GLN A 487 -0.99 -17.83 -23.96
N GLY A 488 0.22 -17.25 -23.97
CA GLY A 488 0.51 -15.92 -24.49
C GLY A 488 0.99 -14.94 -23.43
N LEU A 489 0.67 -15.15 -22.15
CA LEU A 489 1.07 -14.26 -21.07
C LEU A 489 1.45 -15.05 -19.81
N LYS A 490 2.57 -14.67 -19.20
CA LYS A 490 2.94 -15.08 -17.85
C LYS A 490 3.00 -13.86 -16.95
N VAL A 491 2.19 -13.85 -15.91
CA VAL A 491 2.19 -12.74 -14.93
C VAL A 491 3.19 -13.07 -13.83
N ALA A 492 4.12 -12.15 -13.59
CA ALA A 492 4.99 -12.22 -12.42
C ALA A 492 4.15 -11.97 -11.15
N ASN A 493 4.66 -12.46 -10.01
CA ASN A 493 4.00 -12.25 -8.72
C ASN A 493 3.79 -10.76 -8.43
N ALA A 494 2.74 -10.43 -7.67
CA ALA A 494 2.51 -9.09 -7.16
C ALA A 494 3.70 -8.60 -6.33
N THR A 495 3.87 -7.28 -6.23
CA THR A 495 4.95 -6.67 -5.46
C THR A 495 4.41 -5.82 -4.31
N LEU A 496 5.26 -5.54 -3.33
CA LEU A 496 4.95 -4.62 -2.23
C LEU A 496 4.84 -3.18 -2.78
N PRO A 497 3.73 -2.45 -2.53
CA PRO A 497 3.60 -1.05 -2.97
C PRO A 497 4.32 -0.06 -2.05
N TYR A 498 4.70 -0.49 -0.85
CA TYR A 498 5.39 0.29 0.17
C TYR A 498 6.51 -0.53 0.80
N ASN A 499 7.52 0.16 1.35
CA ASN A 499 8.45 -0.48 2.27
C ASN A 499 7.69 -0.89 3.55
N ILE A 500 8.04 -2.02 4.15
CA ILE A 500 7.52 -2.42 5.46
C ILE A 500 8.65 -2.32 6.48
N GLY A 501 8.42 -1.53 7.50
CA GLY A 501 9.41 -1.22 8.52
C GLY A 501 8.85 -1.24 9.93
N ILE A 502 9.74 -1.09 10.91
CA ILE A 502 9.41 -1.00 12.33
C ILE A 502 10.04 0.25 12.94
N ASP A 503 9.47 0.74 14.03
CA ASP A 503 10.04 1.85 14.78
C ASP A 503 11.24 1.41 15.63
N LEU A 504 12.33 2.16 15.54
CA LEU A 504 13.58 1.88 16.26
C LEU A 504 14.18 3.18 16.79
N PHE A 505 14.77 3.12 17.97
CA PHE A 505 15.70 4.14 18.41
C PHE A 505 17.06 3.94 17.74
N ASP A 506 17.56 4.94 17.05
CA ASP A 506 18.90 4.93 16.44
C ASP A 506 19.89 5.71 17.33
N PRO A 507 20.81 5.02 18.01
CA PRO A 507 21.78 5.70 18.89
C PRO A 507 22.72 6.65 18.12
N SER A 508 23.00 6.38 16.83
CA SER A 508 23.87 7.22 16.01
C SER A 508 23.24 8.55 15.65
N MET A 509 21.91 8.56 15.50
CA MET A 509 21.11 9.74 15.19
C MET A 509 20.48 10.38 16.43
N GLY A 510 20.48 9.68 17.59
CA GLY A 510 19.86 10.12 18.83
C GLY A 510 18.35 10.33 18.74
N LYS A 511 17.68 9.64 17.81
CA LYS A 511 16.24 9.82 17.54
C LYS A 511 15.55 8.51 17.19
N ILE A 512 14.23 8.48 17.40
CA ILE A 512 13.37 7.38 16.94
C ILE A 512 12.97 7.66 15.48
N GLY A 513 13.01 6.60 14.67
CA GLY A 513 12.57 6.62 13.28
C GLY A 513 12.02 5.26 12.86
N VAL A 514 11.38 5.22 11.71
CA VAL A 514 10.92 3.97 11.09
C VAL A 514 12.00 3.49 10.13
N TYR A 515 12.35 2.20 10.24
CA TYR A 515 13.42 1.55 9.49
C TYR A 515 12.87 0.34 8.76
N THR A 516 13.12 0.27 7.45
CA THR A 516 12.65 -0.83 6.59
C THR A 516 13.34 -2.13 6.97
N LEU A 517 12.57 -3.21 7.09
CA LEU A 517 13.13 -4.55 7.27
C LEU A 517 13.70 -5.03 5.93
N LYS A 518 14.97 -5.45 5.96
CA LYS A 518 15.67 -5.98 4.78
C LYS A 518 14.91 -7.18 4.21
N GLY A 519 14.56 -7.10 2.92
CA GLY A 519 13.73 -8.06 2.19
C GLY A 519 12.25 -7.63 2.06
N LEU A 520 11.85 -6.50 2.67
CA LEU A 520 10.51 -5.92 2.58
C LEU A 520 10.52 -4.49 2.01
N GLU A 521 11.45 -4.23 1.11
CA GLU A 521 11.52 -2.97 0.36
C GLU A 521 10.37 -2.91 -0.67
N LYS A 522 9.97 -1.69 -1.02
CA LYS A 522 9.01 -1.44 -2.11
C LYS A 522 9.44 -2.19 -3.38
N ASN A 523 8.49 -2.69 -4.14
CA ASN A 523 8.65 -3.47 -5.36
C ASN A 523 9.25 -4.88 -5.14
N THR A 524 9.46 -5.35 -3.90
CA THR A 524 9.81 -6.75 -3.63
C THR A 524 8.66 -7.68 -4.02
N SER A 525 8.97 -8.76 -4.76
CA SER A 525 7.98 -9.75 -5.20
C SER A 525 7.43 -10.56 -4.03
N LEU A 526 6.11 -10.79 -4.02
CA LEU A 526 5.44 -11.62 -3.01
C LEU A 526 5.45 -13.12 -3.41
N PRO A 527 5.52 -14.07 -2.46
CA PRO A 527 5.64 -13.83 -1.03
C PRO A 527 7.02 -13.27 -0.67
N ALA A 528 7.09 -12.44 0.38
CA ALA A 528 8.30 -11.76 0.82
C ALA A 528 8.57 -12.05 2.30
N LYS A 529 9.85 -12.02 2.67
CA LYS A 529 10.30 -12.23 4.04
C LYS A 529 11.35 -11.19 4.41
N GLY A 530 11.08 -10.44 5.47
CA GLY A 530 12.04 -9.50 6.04
C GLY A 530 12.57 -9.99 7.38
N LYS A 531 13.84 -9.69 7.64
CA LYS A 531 14.53 -10.08 8.87
C LYS A 531 15.43 -8.96 9.35
N GLY A 532 15.45 -8.74 10.68
CA GLY A 532 16.38 -7.84 11.35
C GLY A 532 16.75 -8.33 12.75
N ILE A 533 17.93 -7.93 13.23
CA ILE A 533 18.40 -8.17 14.60
C ILE A 533 18.49 -6.81 15.27
N PHE A 534 17.84 -6.68 16.42
CA PHE A 534 17.70 -5.45 17.19
C PHE A 534 18.03 -5.71 18.65
N LYS A 535 18.07 -4.64 19.46
CA LYS A 535 18.32 -4.76 20.89
C LYS A 535 17.13 -4.22 21.68
N THR A 536 16.83 -4.84 22.81
CA THR A 536 15.81 -4.36 23.74
C THR A 536 16.30 -3.11 24.48
N GLN A 537 15.45 -2.11 24.67
CA GLN A 537 15.80 -0.90 25.43
C GLN A 537 15.56 -1.04 26.94
N LYS A 538 14.67 -1.94 27.34
CA LYS A 538 14.22 -2.10 28.73
C LYS A 538 14.34 -3.56 29.17
N ASP A 539 14.45 -3.75 30.49
CA ASP A 539 14.34 -5.06 31.13
C ASP A 539 12.91 -5.57 31.05
N ILE A 540 12.73 -6.87 30.78
CA ILE A 540 11.42 -7.54 30.79
C ILE A 540 11.43 -8.63 31.83
N ARG A 541 10.60 -8.48 32.88
CA ARG A 541 10.46 -9.45 33.97
C ARG A 541 9.41 -10.49 33.64
N PRO A 542 9.70 -11.79 33.81
CA PRO A 542 8.75 -12.86 33.50
C PRO A 542 7.50 -12.74 34.40
N GLY A 543 6.33 -13.01 33.80
CA GLY A 543 5.05 -12.93 34.50
C GLY A 543 4.53 -11.49 34.74
N ASN A 544 5.28 -10.45 34.36
CA ASN A 544 4.85 -9.08 34.51
C ASN A 544 4.20 -8.55 33.21
N ARG A 545 2.89 -8.37 33.24
CA ARG A 545 2.09 -7.87 32.09
C ARG A 545 2.43 -6.42 31.71
N ASN A 546 2.97 -5.62 32.63
CA ASN A 546 3.29 -4.21 32.39
C ASN A 546 4.67 -4.04 31.75
N ASP A 547 5.56 -5.04 31.84
CA ASP A 547 6.82 -5.03 31.12
C ASP A 547 6.57 -5.53 29.70
N GLN A 548 6.60 -4.62 28.73
CA GLN A 548 6.17 -4.88 27.35
C GLN A 548 7.24 -4.44 26.36
N LEU A 549 7.45 -5.27 25.33
CA LEU A 549 8.04 -4.88 24.07
C LEU A 549 6.90 -4.48 23.13
N LYS A 550 6.90 -3.24 22.70
CA LYS A 550 5.96 -2.73 21.71
C LYS A 550 6.70 -2.57 20.39
N ILE A 551 6.22 -3.20 19.35
CA ILE A 551 6.81 -3.20 18.02
C ILE A 551 5.74 -2.68 17.07
N GLU A 552 5.90 -1.43 16.66
CA GLU A 552 4.99 -0.79 15.71
C GLU A 552 5.47 -1.10 14.29
N ILE A 553 4.57 -1.65 13.46
CA ILE A 553 4.84 -2.02 12.07
C ILE A 553 4.21 -0.96 11.17
N TYR A 554 5.00 -0.43 10.23
CA TYR A 554 4.61 0.67 9.36
C TYR A 554 4.70 0.32 7.88
N GLU A 555 3.79 0.86 7.08
CA GLU A 555 3.94 1.06 5.64
C GLU A 555 4.61 2.42 5.39
N CYS A 556 5.77 2.40 4.73
CA CYS A 556 6.62 3.56 4.52
C CYS A 556 6.69 3.90 3.03
N GLY A 557 6.26 5.11 2.67
CA GLY A 557 6.26 5.58 1.29
C GLY A 557 7.31 6.64 0.96
N TYR A 558 8.06 7.12 1.98
CA TYR A 558 8.94 8.28 1.83
C TYR A 558 10.43 7.93 1.81
N LYS A 559 10.94 7.32 2.86
CA LYS A 559 12.34 6.89 2.98
C LYS A 559 12.42 5.44 3.41
N GLU A 560 13.51 4.77 3.04
CA GLU A 560 13.75 3.41 3.49
C GLU A 560 14.05 3.36 5.00
N ASP A 561 14.81 4.34 5.48
CA ASP A 561 15.32 4.34 6.86
C ASP A 561 15.23 5.72 7.54
N GLY A 562 14.88 5.72 8.81
CA GLY A 562 14.93 6.88 9.70
C GLY A 562 13.85 7.92 9.48
N SER A 563 12.77 7.58 8.73
CA SER A 563 11.65 8.49 8.53
C SER A 563 10.86 8.70 9.82
N LYS A 564 10.30 9.91 10.01
CA LYS A 564 9.45 10.22 11.16
C LYS A 564 8.17 9.40 11.14
N LYS A 565 7.68 8.95 12.30
CA LYS A 565 6.45 8.14 12.43
C LYS A 565 5.25 8.76 11.70
N ILE A 566 5.05 10.08 11.79
CA ILE A 566 3.93 10.81 11.16
C ILE A 566 3.91 10.70 9.63
N LEU A 567 5.07 10.49 9.01
CA LEU A 567 5.20 10.35 7.55
C LEU A 567 4.83 8.95 7.05
N ASN A 568 4.58 8.02 7.97
CA ASN A 568 4.31 6.62 7.69
C ASN A 568 2.93 6.23 8.20
N GLU A 569 2.43 5.08 7.74
CA GLU A 569 1.15 4.56 8.20
C GLU A 569 1.38 3.39 9.15
N LEU A 570 0.92 3.51 10.38
CA LEU A 570 0.90 2.41 11.33
C LEU A 570 -0.11 1.35 10.85
N ILE A 571 0.38 0.17 10.50
CA ILE A 571 -0.48 -0.93 10.06
C ILE A 571 -0.72 -1.93 11.18
N ASN A 572 0.21 -2.00 12.14
CA ASN A 572 0.08 -2.95 13.23
C ASN A 572 0.92 -2.59 14.45
N LEU A 573 0.48 -3.07 15.61
CA LEU A 573 1.19 -3.00 16.88
C LEU A 573 1.27 -4.42 17.48
N VAL A 574 2.47 -4.98 17.53
CA VAL A 574 2.76 -6.22 18.24
C VAL A 574 3.21 -5.90 19.65
N ILE A 575 2.60 -6.54 20.63
CA ILE A 575 2.96 -6.40 22.04
C ILE A 575 3.39 -7.76 22.56
N ILE A 576 4.63 -7.86 23.04
CA ILE A 576 5.15 -9.04 23.75
C ILE A 576 5.34 -8.62 25.21
N SER A 577 4.58 -9.19 26.11
CA SER A 577 4.67 -8.90 27.55
C SER A 577 5.56 -9.91 28.27
N GLY A 578 5.90 -9.60 29.51
CA GLY A 578 6.61 -10.57 30.35
C GLY A 578 5.80 -11.83 30.66
N GLU A 579 4.50 -11.86 30.38
CA GLU A 579 3.68 -13.08 30.51
C GLU A 579 4.03 -14.13 29.45
N GLU A 580 4.48 -13.70 28.25
CA GLU A 580 4.90 -14.57 27.16
C GLU A 580 6.35 -15.04 27.28
N LEU A 581 7.15 -14.44 28.18
CA LEU A 581 8.55 -14.81 28.33
C LEU A 581 8.78 -15.71 29.55
N PRO A 582 9.50 -16.84 29.40
CA PRO A 582 9.72 -17.81 30.50
C PRO A 582 10.72 -17.33 31.52
N GLN A 583 11.62 -16.40 31.19
CA GLN A 583 12.71 -15.93 32.04
C GLN A 583 12.93 -14.42 31.87
N PHE A 584 13.73 -13.85 32.79
CA PHE A 584 14.14 -12.44 32.74
C PHE A 584 14.95 -12.12 31.48
N LEU A 585 14.53 -11.10 30.75
CA LEU A 585 15.22 -10.57 29.56
C LEU A 585 15.83 -9.21 29.90
N PRO A 586 17.18 -9.11 30.01
CA PRO A 586 17.84 -7.83 30.27
C PRO A 586 17.69 -6.83 29.12
N ALA A 587 17.77 -5.53 29.41
CA ALA A 587 17.99 -4.49 28.41
C ALA A 587 19.28 -4.79 27.62
N ASN A 588 19.34 -4.31 26.37
CA ASN A 588 20.40 -4.59 25.38
C ASN A 588 20.52 -6.07 24.95
N SER A 589 19.50 -6.90 25.23
CA SER A 589 19.45 -8.27 24.70
C SER A 589 19.10 -8.24 23.22
N ASP A 590 19.73 -9.13 22.44
CA ASP A 590 19.40 -9.28 21.02
C ASP A 590 18.00 -9.88 20.84
N ILE A 591 17.26 -9.37 19.87
CA ILE A 591 16.00 -9.90 19.39
C ILE A 591 16.04 -9.99 17.85
N GLU A 592 15.77 -11.16 17.33
CA GLU A 592 15.65 -11.38 15.91
C GLU A 592 14.17 -11.32 15.49
N ILE A 593 13.80 -10.34 14.66
CA ILE A 593 12.44 -10.14 14.18
C ILE A 593 12.36 -10.62 12.73
N VAL A 594 11.33 -11.40 12.43
CA VAL A 594 10.98 -11.89 11.12
C VAL A 594 9.54 -11.51 10.81
N LEU A 595 9.32 -10.83 9.69
CA LEU A 595 8.00 -10.62 9.09
C LEU A 595 7.92 -11.41 7.79
N GLU A 596 6.86 -12.20 7.63
CA GLU A 596 6.55 -12.89 6.38
C GLU A 596 5.26 -12.33 5.81
N ILE A 597 5.25 -12.07 4.50
CA ILE A 597 4.10 -11.50 3.78
C ILE A 597 3.75 -12.45 2.65
N ASP A 598 2.55 -13.02 2.69
CA ASP A 598 2.07 -13.96 1.67
C ASP A 598 1.64 -13.24 0.36
N THR A 599 1.22 -14.00 -0.64
CA THR A 599 0.74 -13.47 -1.93
C THR A 599 -0.51 -12.61 -1.80
N SER A 600 -1.29 -12.80 -0.74
CA SER A 600 -2.48 -11.98 -0.39
C SER A 600 -2.14 -10.82 0.54
N ARG A 601 -0.84 -10.57 0.80
CA ARG A 601 -0.31 -9.53 1.67
C ARG A 601 -0.69 -9.69 3.15
N ARG A 602 -1.02 -10.89 3.62
CA ARG A 602 -1.16 -11.16 5.05
C ARG A 602 0.21 -11.20 5.71
N ILE A 603 0.32 -10.56 6.87
CA ILE A 603 1.56 -10.44 7.63
C ILE A 603 1.54 -11.44 8.80
N THR A 604 2.59 -12.23 8.91
CA THR A 604 2.90 -13.03 10.11
C THR A 604 4.16 -12.49 10.74
N PHE A 605 4.20 -12.53 12.08
CA PHE A 605 5.29 -12.00 12.90
C PHE A 605 5.90 -13.11 13.73
N SER A 606 7.22 -13.17 13.76
CA SER A 606 7.99 -14.04 14.64
C SER A 606 9.14 -13.27 15.29
N ALA A 607 9.33 -13.44 16.59
CA ALA A 607 10.43 -12.87 17.36
C ALA A 607 11.21 -13.98 18.07
N TYR A 608 12.49 -14.14 17.73
CA TYR A 608 13.41 -15.05 18.42
C TYR A 608 14.30 -14.27 19.38
N PHE A 609 14.39 -14.75 20.60
CA PHE A 609 15.21 -14.19 21.67
C PHE A 609 16.43 -15.08 21.92
N PRO A 610 17.61 -14.81 21.34
CA PRO A 610 18.79 -15.64 21.50
C PRO A 610 19.22 -15.86 22.95
N TYR A 611 19.03 -14.85 23.82
CA TYR A 611 19.34 -14.95 25.24
C TYR A 611 18.50 -15.99 26.00
N LEU A 612 17.25 -16.20 25.56
CA LEU A 612 16.30 -17.12 26.18
C LEU A 612 16.20 -18.46 25.45
N ASP A 613 16.70 -18.53 24.21
CA ASP A 613 16.48 -19.63 23.26
C ASP A 613 14.97 -19.89 23.02
N GLU A 614 14.19 -18.82 22.93
CA GLU A 614 12.73 -18.83 22.78
C GLU A 614 12.28 -18.08 21.55
N THR A 615 11.20 -18.59 20.92
CA THR A 615 10.51 -17.96 19.79
C THR A 615 9.07 -17.65 20.15
N VAL A 616 8.64 -16.43 19.89
CA VAL A 616 7.26 -15.98 20.04
C VAL A 616 6.70 -15.74 18.64
N ASP A 617 5.76 -16.60 18.23
CA ASP A 617 5.01 -16.47 16.98
C ASP A 617 3.64 -15.85 17.28
N LEU A 618 3.30 -14.77 16.61
CA LEU A 618 2.03 -14.06 16.77
C LEU A 618 1.38 -13.86 15.42
N GLU A 619 0.08 -14.17 15.36
CA GLU A 619 -0.75 -13.60 14.30
C GLU A 619 -0.89 -12.10 14.58
N VAL A 620 -0.52 -11.30 13.60
CA VAL A 620 -0.55 -9.84 13.73
C VAL A 620 -2.01 -9.39 13.80
N PRO A 621 -2.50 -8.83 14.94
CA PRO A 621 -3.91 -8.51 15.09
C PRO A 621 -4.32 -7.43 14.09
N GLU A 622 -5.51 -7.55 13.53
CA GLU A 622 -6.07 -6.54 12.63
C GLU A 622 -6.21 -5.20 13.36
N GLN A 623 -5.54 -4.17 12.88
CA GLN A 623 -5.73 -2.80 13.37
C GLN A 623 -6.58 -2.01 12.38
N ARG A 624 -7.61 -1.34 12.88
CA ARG A 624 -8.41 -0.39 12.11
C ARG A 624 -7.77 0.99 12.20
N GLN A 625 -7.75 1.70 11.09
CA GLN A 625 -7.35 3.10 11.11
C GLN A 625 -8.45 3.91 11.80
N ALA A 626 -8.08 4.57 12.91
CA ALA A 626 -8.96 5.51 13.58
C ALA A 626 -9.27 6.69 12.64
N GLU A 627 -10.48 7.22 12.71
CA GLU A 627 -10.83 8.45 12.01
C GLU A 627 -9.98 9.60 12.56
N PHE A 628 -9.35 10.38 11.69
CA PHE A 628 -8.56 11.53 12.11
C PHE A 628 -9.42 12.53 12.86
N ASN A 629 -8.93 12.99 14.00
CA ASN A 629 -9.60 14.03 14.79
C ASN A 629 -9.29 15.41 14.18
N ALA A 630 -10.29 16.25 13.96
CA ALA A 630 -10.10 17.58 13.38
C ALA A 630 -9.22 18.49 14.26
N ASP A 631 -9.28 18.35 15.60
CA ASP A 631 -8.44 19.13 16.52
C ASP A 631 -6.98 18.65 16.48
N GLU A 632 -6.73 17.35 16.32
CA GLU A 632 -5.38 16.81 16.12
C GLU A 632 -4.80 17.28 14.78
N LEU A 633 -5.58 17.23 13.68
CA LEU A 633 -5.15 17.77 12.39
C LEU A 633 -4.82 19.26 12.45
N ASN A 634 -5.62 20.04 13.17
CA ASN A 634 -5.33 21.46 13.37
C ASN A 634 -4.03 21.66 14.16
N THR A 635 -3.74 20.81 15.14
CA THR A 635 -2.48 20.83 15.87
C THR A 635 -1.30 20.55 14.93
N GLU A 636 -1.44 19.58 14.03
CA GLU A 636 -0.39 19.26 13.03
C GLU A 636 -0.20 20.40 12.01
N ILE A 637 -1.28 21.11 11.61
CA ILE A 637 -1.17 22.33 10.79
C ILE A 637 -0.34 23.41 11.51
N ILE A 638 -0.57 23.60 12.81
CA ILE A 638 0.20 24.55 13.62
C ILE A 638 1.67 24.13 13.67
N ARG A 639 1.96 22.87 13.95
CA ARG A 639 3.32 22.32 13.95
C ARG A 639 4.04 22.49 12.62
N ALA A 640 3.35 22.30 11.50
CA ALA A 640 3.92 22.54 10.18
C ALA A 640 4.27 24.01 9.97
N LYS A 641 3.41 24.95 10.41
CA LYS A 641 3.69 26.40 10.35
C LYS A 641 4.89 26.79 11.22
N GLU A 642 4.97 26.27 12.44
CA GLU A 642 6.12 26.48 13.33
C GLU A 642 7.41 25.94 12.71
N SER A 643 7.36 24.77 12.07
CA SER A 643 8.50 24.18 11.38
C SER A 643 8.97 25.04 10.19
N LEU A 644 8.05 25.62 9.41
CA LEU A 644 8.38 26.55 8.33
C LEU A 644 9.00 27.85 8.87
N PHE A 645 8.46 28.40 9.93
CA PHE A 645 9.01 29.59 10.57
C PHE A 645 10.44 29.37 11.08
N ASN A 646 10.73 28.18 11.66
CA ASN A 646 12.08 27.84 12.09
C ASN A 646 13.03 27.69 10.88
N LEU A 647 12.56 27.14 9.75
CA LEU A 647 13.35 27.09 8.51
C LEU A 647 13.69 28.50 7.98
N GLU A 648 12.77 29.45 8.04
CA GLU A 648 13.05 30.84 7.63
C GLU A 648 14.09 31.53 8.51
N THR A 649 14.16 31.17 9.79
CA THR A 649 15.05 31.82 10.76
C THR A 649 16.42 31.20 10.86
N ASP A 650 16.53 29.87 10.73
CA ASP A 650 17.71 29.10 11.10
C ASP A 650 18.45 28.50 9.88
N ALA A 651 17.83 28.42 8.71
CA ALA A 651 18.41 27.74 7.55
C ALA A 651 19.32 28.67 6.71
N ILE A 652 20.46 28.14 6.30
CA ILE A 652 21.48 28.84 5.52
C ILE A 652 21.15 28.85 4.03
N LEU A 653 20.53 27.78 3.55
CA LEU A 653 20.16 27.55 2.14
C LEU A 653 18.63 27.42 2.06
N VAL A 654 17.92 28.52 1.78
CA VAL A 654 16.46 28.51 1.71
C VAL A 654 15.97 29.12 0.41
N ASP A 655 15.15 28.39 -0.32
CA ASP A 655 14.32 28.99 -1.38
C ASP A 655 13.03 29.55 -0.75
N TYR A 656 13.04 30.85 -0.48
CA TYR A 656 11.88 31.56 0.06
C TYR A 656 10.62 31.43 -0.82
N SER A 657 10.78 31.16 -2.12
CA SER A 657 9.64 30.93 -3.00
C SER A 657 8.94 29.58 -2.73
N GLU A 658 9.71 28.59 -2.31
CA GLU A 658 9.19 27.29 -1.92
C GLU A 658 8.50 27.34 -0.55
N ILE A 659 9.08 28.03 0.42
CA ILE A 659 8.43 28.27 1.73
C ILE A 659 7.09 28.97 1.54
N ALA A 660 7.06 30.07 0.77
CA ALA A 660 5.82 30.81 0.51
C ALA A 660 4.72 29.93 -0.16
N LYS A 661 5.11 28.99 -1.02
CA LYS A 661 4.18 28.02 -1.61
C LYS A 661 3.61 27.07 -0.53
N MET A 662 4.47 26.55 0.35
CA MET A 662 4.03 25.65 1.43
C MET A 662 3.15 26.39 2.45
N GLU A 663 3.40 27.65 2.76
CA GLU A 663 2.54 28.48 3.62
C GLU A 663 1.16 28.73 2.99
N SER A 664 1.13 29.02 1.67
CA SER A 664 -0.12 29.13 0.92
C SER A 664 -0.90 27.82 0.96
N GLU A 665 -0.22 26.71 0.75
CA GLU A 665 -0.81 25.36 0.80
C GLU A 665 -1.33 25.02 2.20
N LEU A 666 -0.61 25.34 3.28
CA LEU A 666 -1.09 25.17 4.67
C LEU A 666 -2.32 26.04 4.96
N SER A 667 -2.40 27.22 4.37
CA SER A 667 -3.58 28.08 4.51
C SER A 667 -4.81 27.48 3.80
N GLU A 668 -4.62 26.93 2.61
CA GLU A 668 -5.68 26.17 1.90
C GLU A 668 -6.13 24.93 2.68
N ILE A 669 -5.18 24.17 3.24
CA ILE A 669 -5.44 22.99 4.07
C ILE A 669 -6.26 23.37 5.30
N ALA A 670 -5.93 24.47 5.97
CA ALA A 670 -6.67 24.96 7.13
C ALA A 670 -8.11 25.34 6.76
N ILE A 671 -8.31 26.01 5.63
CA ILE A 671 -9.66 26.37 5.12
C ILE A 671 -10.43 25.08 4.76
N LEU A 672 -9.76 24.12 4.10
CA LEU A 672 -10.35 22.84 3.74
C LEU A 672 -10.82 22.08 4.98
N LEU A 673 -9.99 22.01 6.03
CA LEU A 673 -10.33 21.36 7.30
C LEU A 673 -11.51 22.06 7.98
N GLU A 674 -11.50 23.41 8.04
CA GLU A 674 -12.57 24.18 8.67
C GLU A 674 -13.93 23.93 8.01
N ASN A 675 -13.94 23.87 6.66
CA ASN A 675 -15.16 23.63 5.88
C ASN A 675 -15.64 22.17 5.89
N GLY A 676 -14.81 21.22 6.29
CA GLY A 676 -15.12 19.80 6.22
C GLY A 676 -14.81 19.00 7.50
N LYS A 677 -14.86 19.63 8.68
CA LYS A 677 -14.54 18.98 9.99
C LYS A 677 -15.31 17.69 10.25
N GLY A 678 -16.55 17.59 9.78
CA GLY A 678 -17.40 16.40 9.91
C GLY A 678 -17.20 15.35 8.82
N ASP A 679 -16.48 15.67 7.73
CA ASP A 679 -16.32 14.76 6.61
C ASP A 679 -15.03 13.95 6.72
N TYR A 680 -15.17 12.62 6.73
CA TYR A 680 -14.04 11.69 6.77
C TYR A 680 -13.04 11.91 5.61
N ASN A 681 -13.56 12.09 4.39
CA ASN A 681 -12.69 12.23 3.20
C ASN A 681 -11.86 13.52 3.26
N THR A 682 -12.48 14.61 3.72
CA THR A 682 -11.78 15.90 3.90
C THR A 682 -10.65 15.76 4.92
N LYS A 683 -10.89 15.12 6.07
CA LYS A 683 -9.86 14.89 7.09
C LYS A 683 -8.72 14.02 6.58
N THR A 684 -9.02 12.97 5.83
CA THR A 684 -8.00 12.11 5.19
C THR A 684 -7.17 12.90 4.18
N GLN A 685 -7.80 13.70 3.32
CA GLN A 685 -7.11 14.55 2.35
C GLN A 685 -6.22 15.60 3.01
N VAL A 686 -6.69 16.20 4.10
CA VAL A 686 -5.90 17.14 4.92
C VAL A 686 -4.65 16.47 5.46
N MET A 687 -4.77 15.26 6.04
CA MET A 687 -3.61 14.53 6.56
C MET A 687 -2.61 14.16 5.47
N GLU A 688 -3.07 13.71 4.30
CA GLU A 688 -2.18 13.39 3.18
C GLU A 688 -1.42 14.62 2.67
N ARG A 689 -2.10 15.77 2.50
CA ARG A 689 -1.45 17.03 2.12
C ARG A 689 -0.45 17.52 3.18
N LEU A 690 -0.77 17.39 4.47
CA LEU A 690 0.15 17.68 5.57
C LEU A 690 1.41 16.81 5.53
N ARG A 691 1.26 15.51 5.27
CA ARG A 691 2.40 14.59 5.11
C ARG A 691 3.32 15.04 3.97
N GLU A 692 2.78 15.49 2.84
CA GLU A 692 3.60 16.02 1.74
C GLU A 692 4.39 17.28 2.14
N ILE A 693 3.77 18.17 2.90
CA ILE A 693 4.46 19.36 3.43
C ILE A 693 5.55 18.94 4.43
N PHE A 694 5.27 18.03 5.35
CA PHE A 694 6.28 17.55 6.29
C PHE A 694 7.45 16.83 5.59
N LYS A 695 7.21 16.12 4.50
CA LYS A 695 8.27 15.53 3.68
C LYS A 695 9.19 16.60 3.09
N ARG A 696 8.63 17.67 2.54
CA ARG A 696 9.41 18.79 1.99
C ARG A 696 10.21 19.50 3.08
N ILE A 697 9.59 19.76 4.25
CA ILE A 697 10.28 20.32 5.41
C ILE A 697 11.46 19.43 5.84
N ASP A 698 11.26 18.11 5.85
CA ASP A 698 12.30 17.15 6.21
C ASP A 698 13.46 17.16 5.21
N GLN A 699 13.17 17.27 3.90
CA GLN A 699 14.17 17.39 2.84
C GLN A 699 15.00 18.66 2.98
N ILE A 700 14.34 19.82 3.16
CA ILE A 700 15.02 21.11 3.34
C ILE A 700 15.91 21.08 4.59
N ASN A 701 15.46 20.48 5.69
CA ASN A 701 16.27 20.32 6.89
C ASN A 701 17.54 19.48 6.61
N GLU A 702 17.43 18.38 5.88
CA GLU A 702 18.58 17.55 5.50
C GLU A 702 19.56 18.30 4.59
N GLU A 703 19.04 19.05 3.61
CA GLU A 703 19.87 19.88 2.73
C GLU A 703 20.63 20.94 3.52
N ASN A 704 20.05 21.50 4.58
CA ASN A 704 20.70 22.48 5.46
C ASN A 704 21.68 21.85 6.47
N GLU A 705 21.47 20.60 6.90
CA GLU A 705 22.39 19.85 7.78
C GLU A 705 23.59 19.37 7.00
N TRP A 706 23.46 19.08 5.69
CA TRP A 706 24.48 18.46 4.87
C TRP A 706 25.82 19.24 4.82
N PRO A 707 25.88 20.56 4.61
CA PRO A 707 27.14 21.28 4.55
C PRO A 707 27.99 21.10 5.82
N THR A 708 27.37 21.10 7.00
CA THR A 708 28.06 20.90 8.27
C THR A 708 28.62 19.47 8.39
N ILE A 709 27.84 18.48 7.96
CA ILE A 709 28.27 17.09 7.95
C ILE A 709 29.41 16.86 6.93
N GLU A 710 29.32 17.48 5.75
CA GLU A 710 30.34 17.39 4.72
C GLU A 710 31.66 18.01 5.16
N ASP A 711 31.60 19.17 5.83
CA ASP A 711 32.80 19.82 6.39
C ASP A 711 33.46 18.93 7.47
N GLU A 712 32.70 18.33 8.34
CA GLU A 712 33.21 17.42 9.37
C GLU A 712 33.82 16.13 8.75
N LEU A 713 33.12 15.56 7.74
CA LEU A 713 33.63 14.39 6.99
C LEU A 713 34.97 14.73 6.31
N ASN A 714 35.04 15.86 5.64
CA ASN A 714 36.26 16.32 4.97
C ASN A 714 37.40 16.54 5.96
N TRP A 715 37.11 17.15 7.11
CA TRP A 715 38.10 17.32 8.19
C TRP A 715 38.61 15.98 8.71
N LEU A 716 37.73 15.00 8.92
CA LEU A 716 38.12 13.65 9.35
C LEU A 716 38.98 12.93 8.31
N LEU A 717 38.67 13.08 7.03
CA LEU A 717 39.45 12.51 5.92
C LEU A 717 40.84 13.13 5.84
N GLU A 718 40.96 14.44 5.96
CA GLU A 718 42.26 15.13 5.99
C GLU A 718 43.09 14.68 7.19
N ARG A 719 42.46 14.58 8.37
CA ARG A 719 43.12 14.05 9.56
C ARG A 719 43.60 12.60 9.36
N MET A 720 42.78 11.77 8.72
CA MET A 720 43.09 10.38 8.40
C MET A 720 44.30 10.29 7.45
N LYS A 721 44.33 11.11 6.42
CA LYS A 721 45.46 11.17 5.46
C LYS A 721 46.78 11.53 6.17
N ASN A 722 46.72 12.57 7.00
CA ASN A 722 47.91 13.03 7.75
C ASN A 722 48.41 11.97 8.74
N ASN A 723 47.47 11.32 9.49
CA ASN A 723 47.81 10.25 10.40
C ASN A 723 48.39 9.03 9.66
N ASN A 724 47.75 8.63 8.55
CA ASN A 724 48.18 7.48 7.77
C ASN A 724 49.57 7.73 7.06
N GLN A 725 49.84 8.96 6.64
CA GLN A 725 51.17 9.33 6.12
C GLN A 725 52.25 9.21 7.20
N ARG A 726 51.92 9.52 8.47
CA ARG A 726 52.87 9.55 9.58
C ARG A 726 53.03 8.19 10.27
N TYR A 727 51.97 7.44 10.40
CA TYR A 727 51.93 6.21 11.22
C TYR A 727 51.49 4.97 10.42
N GLY A 728 51.08 5.13 9.17
CA GLY A 728 50.50 4.07 8.34
C GLY A 728 51.51 3.13 7.69
N ASN A 729 51.00 2.07 7.13
CA ASN A 729 51.72 1.08 6.31
C ASN A 729 50.94 0.80 5.01
N ASP A 730 51.44 -0.08 4.13
CA ASP A 730 50.81 -0.39 2.85
C ASP A 730 49.38 -0.90 2.98
N LYS A 731 49.05 -1.61 4.06
CA LYS A 731 47.71 -2.11 4.33
C LYS A 731 46.75 -0.96 4.72
N THR A 732 47.18 -0.11 5.64
CA THR A 732 46.40 1.04 6.09
C THR A 732 46.22 2.08 5.00
N LYS A 733 47.19 2.21 4.05
CA LYS A 733 47.09 3.09 2.89
C LYS A 733 45.96 2.66 1.97
N LYS A 734 45.83 1.36 1.67
CA LYS A 734 44.73 0.83 0.85
C LYS A 734 43.36 1.05 1.52
N GLN A 735 43.30 0.90 2.83
CA GLN A 735 42.06 1.11 3.60
C GLN A 735 41.65 2.59 3.62
N ALA A 736 42.63 3.51 3.74
CA ALA A 736 42.39 4.95 3.65
C ALA A 736 41.85 5.34 2.26
N GLU A 737 42.44 4.78 1.18
CA GLU A 737 41.97 4.99 -0.19
C GLU A 737 40.51 4.51 -0.38
N GLN A 738 40.12 3.42 0.28
CA GLN A 738 38.72 2.95 0.27
C GLN A 738 37.79 3.94 0.95
N PHE A 739 38.15 4.48 2.11
CA PHE A 739 37.35 5.48 2.81
C PHE A 739 37.19 6.76 1.97
N GLU A 740 38.22 7.19 1.24
CA GLU A 740 38.14 8.34 0.32
C GLU A 740 37.15 8.09 -0.84
N LEU A 741 37.11 6.87 -1.39
CA LEU A 741 36.16 6.50 -2.42
C LEU A 741 34.72 6.46 -1.89
N GLN A 742 34.53 5.87 -0.71
CA GLN A 742 33.23 5.84 -0.04
C GLN A 742 32.74 7.25 0.28
N ALA A 743 33.60 8.12 0.80
CA ALA A 743 33.23 9.50 1.10
C ALA A 743 32.80 10.29 -0.15
N LYS A 744 33.47 10.13 -1.30
CA LYS A 744 33.04 10.73 -2.56
C LYS A 744 31.65 10.27 -2.99
N GLU A 745 31.36 8.99 -2.82
CA GLU A 745 30.02 8.46 -3.15
C GLU A 745 28.95 8.99 -2.19
N VAL A 746 29.27 9.04 -0.90
CA VAL A 746 28.37 9.59 0.13
C VAL A 746 28.12 11.09 -0.10
N SER A 747 29.16 11.88 -0.44
CA SER A 747 28.99 13.30 -0.78
C SER A 747 28.10 13.48 -2.03
N ARG A 748 28.20 12.59 -3.01
CA ARG A 748 27.34 12.64 -4.19
C ARG A 748 25.86 12.33 -3.85
N GLN A 749 25.63 11.45 -2.89
CA GLN A 749 24.29 11.03 -2.47
C GLN A 749 23.68 11.96 -1.42
N MET A 750 24.49 12.83 -0.79
CA MET A 750 24.09 13.72 0.34
C MET A 750 23.36 12.96 1.48
N ASN A 751 23.73 11.69 1.72
CA ASN A 751 23.09 10.86 2.73
C ASN A 751 23.73 11.04 4.08
N ILE A 752 23.08 11.81 4.97
CA ILE A 752 23.58 12.17 6.30
C ILE A 752 23.85 10.92 7.16
N LYS A 753 23.01 9.91 7.09
CA LYS A 753 23.16 8.67 7.87
C LYS A 753 24.43 7.92 7.47
N ILE A 754 24.59 7.66 6.17
CA ILE A 754 25.76 6.95 5.65
C ILE A 754 27.04 7.77 5.95
N ALA A 755 26.94 9.11 5.86
CA ALA A 755 28.05 9.99 6.22
C ALA A 755 28.44 9.83 7.69
N LYS A 756 27.49 9.88 8.62
CA LYS A 756 27.76 9.69 10.07
C LYS A 756 28.34 8.30 10.38
N GLU A 757 27.79 7.24 9.79
CA GLU A 757 28.34 5.88 9.91
C GLU A 757 29.78 5.79 9.38
N LEU A 758 30.07 6.40 8.23
CA LEU A 758 31.40 6.47 7.65
C LEU A 758 32.36 7.28 8.53
N MET A 759 31.90 8.40 9.07
CA MET A 759 32.68 9.22 10.00
C MET A 759 33.11 8.42 11.25
N GLU A 760 32.22 7.61 11.83
CA GLU A 760 32.56 6.73 12.96
C GLU A 760 33.62 5.68 12.57
N GLN A 761 33.49 5.08 11.39
CA GLN A 761 34.49 4.15 10.87
C GLN A 761 35.86 4.84 10.68
N ILE A 762 35.86 6.06 10.13
CA ILE A 762 37.08 6.86 9.97
C ILE A 762 37.68 7.26 11.32
N ARG A 763 36.87 7.63 12.32
CA ARG A 763 37.31 7.92 13.69
C ARG A 763 37.98 6.70 14.32
N SER A 764 37.34 5.52 14.24
CA SER A 764 37.89 4.25 14.72
C SER A 764 39.21 3.90 14.01
N PHE A 765 39.25 4.07 12.69
CA PHE A 765 40.47 3.84 11.92
C PHE A 765 41.61 4.82 12.30
N ASN A 766 41.28 6.13 12.42
CA ASN A 766 42.23 7.13 12.92
C ASN A 766 42.80 6.76 14.28
N PHE A 767 41.95 6.29 15.21
CA PHE A 767 42.41 5.83 16.50
C PHE A 767 43.40 4.66 16.38
N THR A 768 43.15 3.69 15.49
CA THR A 768 44.09 2.57 15.29
C THR A 768 45.46 3.00 14.76
N LEU A 769 45.54 4.09 14.00
CA LEU A 769 46.77 4.63 13.47
C LEU A 769 47.63 5.29 14.56
N VAL A 770 47.00 5.98 15.51
CA VAL A 770 47.70 6.84 16.48
C VAL A 770 47.87 6.23 17.87
N ARG A 771 47.11 5.16 18.22
CA ARG A 771 47.08 4.58 19.58
C ARG A 771 48.44 4.05 20.08
N ASP A 772 49.37 3.76 19.16
CA ASP A 772 50.71 3.25 19.49
C ASP A 772 51.73 4.36 19.74
N ASP A 773 51.41 5.62 19.40
CA ASP A 773 52.23 6.79 19.68
C ASP A 773 51.98 7.28 21.12
N ILE A 774 53.04 7.32 21.90
CA ILE A 774 52.96 7.83 23.28
C ILE A 774 52.56 9.28 23.36
N GLY A 775 52.92 10.09 22.33
CA GLY A 775 52.57 11.49 22.22
C GLY A 775 51.03 11.69 22.15
N PHE A 776 50.32 10.75 21.56
CA PHE A 776 48.85 10.75 21.50
C PHE A 776 48.24 10.71 22.94
N TRP A 777 48.69 9.81 23.77
CA TRP A 777 48.22 9.65 25.17
C TRP A 777 48.65 10.80 26.06
N ILE A 778 49.85 11.36 25.84
CA ILE A 778 50.32 12.56 26.54
C ILE A 778 49.44 13.76 26.23
N ASN A 779 48.97 13.92 25.00
CA ASN A 779 48.08 14.98 24.64
C ASN A 779 46.71 14.88 25.29
N TYR A 780 46.17 13.67 25.50
CA TYR A 780 44.97 13.49 26.31
C TYR A 780 45.15 13.96 27.76
N ILE A 781 46.28 13.65 28.39
CA ILE A 781 46.56 14.12 29.75
C ILE A 781 46.61 15.65 29.82
N ARG A 782 47.23 16.28 28.80
CA ARG A 782 47.27 17.76 28.71
C ARG A 782 45.89 18.36 28.50
N ASP A 783 45.09 17.75 27.67
CA ASP A 783 43.73 18.21 27.42
C ASP A 783 42.84 18.13 28.66
N PHE A 784 42.85 16.99 29.34
CA PHE A 784 42.15 16.82 30.64
C PHE A 784 42.63 17.80 31.70
N ASP A 785 43.94 18.10 31.75
CA ASP A 785 44.47 19.06 32.70
C ASP A 785 44.05 20.50 32.38
N ASN A 786 44.12 20.90 31.09
CA ASN A 786 43.74 22.24 30.62
C ASN A 786 42.24 22.49 30.79
N ASN A 787 41.43 21.48 30.56
CA ASN A 787 39.98 21.55 30.58
C ASN A 787 39.38 20.92 31.85
N PHE A 788 40.15 20.76 32.91
CA PHE A 788 39.74 20.05 34.13
C PHE A 788 38.41 20.59 34.73
N SER A 789 38.25 21.91 34.72
CA SER A 789 37.09 22.56 35.30
C SER A 789 35.82 22.52 34.42
N THR A 790 35.97 22.16 33.17
CA THR A 790 34.85 22.05 32.23
C THR A 790 34.19 20.66 32.24
N HIS A 791 34.90 19.65 32.82
CA HIS A 791 34.39 18.30 32.93
C HIS A 791 33.64 18.12 34.26
N GLU A 792 32.48 17.46 34.19
CA GLU A 792 31.77 16.96 35.39
C GLU A 792 32.37 15.63 35.82
N TRP A 793 33.17 15.64 36.88
CA TRP A 793 33.83 14.45 37.38
C TRP A 793 32.98 13.72 38.42
N THR A 794 32.77 12.41 38.28
CA THR A 794 32.13 11.58 39.33
C THR A 794 32.96 11.56 40.63
N SER A 795 34.29 11.75 40.50
CA SER A 795 35.21 11.90 41.63
C SER A 795 36.34 12.88 41.28
N THR A 796 36.12 14.18 41.55
CA THR A 796 37.10 15.25 41.27
C THR A 796 38.47 15.01 41.94
N SER A 797 38.48 14.47 43.17
CA SER A 797 39.73 14.16 43.89
C SER A 797 40.50 13.03 43.18
N ARG A 798 39.84 11.95 42.76
CA ARG A 798 40.48 10.85 42.06
C ARG A 798 41.01 11.28 40.69
N ALA A 799 40.23 12.03 39.93
CA ALA A 799 40.64 12.60 38.62
C ALA A 799 41.89 13.46 38.75
N ARG A 800 41.96 14.31 39.81
CA ARG A 800 43.13 15.16 40.07
C ARG A 800 44.39 14.32 40.40
N THR A 801 44.27 13.32 41.29
CA THR A 801 45.36 12.40 41.62
C THR A 801 45.91 11.68 40.38
N LEU A 802 45.03 11.17 39.50
CA LEU A 802 45.39 10.50 38.25
C LEU A 802 46.17 11.43 37.30
N LEU A 803 45.75 12.70 37.18
CA LEU A 803 46.44 13.69 36.36
C LEU A 803 47.83 14.03 36.92
N ASP A 804 47.97 14.17 38.22
CA ASP A 804 49.26 14.43 38.89
C ASP A 804 50.21 13.23 38.76
N ASP A 805 49.73 12.00 38.92
CA ASP A 805 50.47 10.77 38.69
C ASP A 805 50.92 10.68 37.21
N ALA A 806 50.02 11.00 36.23
CA ALA A 806 50.38 11.02 34.82
C ALA A 806 51.46 12.05 34.51
N LYS A 807 51.39 13.26 35.04
CA LYS A 807 52.44 14.29 34.90
C LYS A 807 53.77 13.85 35.42
N GLN A 808 53.76 13.17 36.58
CA GLN A 808 54.99 12.62 37.17
C GLN A 808 55.61 11.55 36.24
N ILE A 809 54.79 10.62 35.71
CA ILE A 809 55.24 9.59 34.77
C ILE A 809 55.80 10.23 33.49
N ILE A 810 55.15 11.21 32.94
CA ILE A 810 55.56 11.93 31.73
C ILE A 810 56.92 12.61 31.96
N SER A 811 57.15 13.20 33.12
CA SER A 811 58.36 13.96 33.41
C SER A 811 59.55 13.08 33.81
N THR A 812 59.34 11.90 34.37
CA THR A 812 60.43 11.03 34.90
C THR A 812 60.82 9.89 33.97
N ASN A 813 59.84 9.06 33.55
CA ASN A 813 60.02 7.91 32.69
C ASN A 813 58.74 7.61 31.92
N PRO A 814 58.53 8.25 30.77
CA PRO A 814 57.29 8.11 29.99
C PRO A 814 57.03 6.65 29.59
N SER A 815 55.91 6.10 30.06
CA SER A 815 55.48 4.74 29.74
C SER A 815 54.08 4.81 29.09
N LYS A 816 53.99 4.42 27.82
CA LYS A 816 52.70 4.37 27.09
C LYS A 816 51.65 3.60 27.86
N MET A 817 51.96 2.38 28.33
CA MET A 817 51.00 1.51 29.00
C MET A 817 50.40 2.15 30.26
N LYS A 818 51.24 2.82 31.08
CA LYS A 818 50.74 3.49 32.29
C LYS A 818 49.95 4.75 32.01
N ILE A 819 50.35 5.53 31.01
CA ILE A 819 49.61 6.73 30.63
C ILE A 819 48.27 6.36 29.99
N GLU A 820 48.22 5.33 29.14
CA GLU A 820 47.00 4.79 28.58
C GLU A 820 46.04 4.30 29.67
N GLU A 821 46.49 3.59 30.67
CA GLU A 821 45.69 3.11 31.78
C GLU A 821 45.09 4.28 32.58
N ILE A 822 45.89 5.31 32.87
CA ILE A 822 45.39 6.53 33.51
C ILE A 822 44.34 7.25 32.67
N VAL A 823 44.57 7.40 31.36
CA VAL A 823 43.60 8.04 30.47
C VAL A 823 42.28 7.25 30.41
N ARG A 824 42.33 5.94 30.35
CA ARG A 824 41.15 5.07 30.41
C ARG A 824 40.38 5.24 31.73
N GLU A 825 41.07 5.30 32.86
CA GLU A 825 40.45 5.52 34.17
C GLU A 825 39.81 6.92 34.25
N LEU A 826 40.47 7.97 33.73
CA LEU A 826 39.89 9.32 33.66
C LEU A 826 38.61 9.35 32.87
N PHE A 827 38.49 8.65 31.72
CA PHE A 827 37.28 8.55 30.98
C PHE A 827 36.14 7.88 31.76
N THR A 828 36.42 6.90 32.65
CA THR A 828 35.37 6.31 33.51
C THR A 828 34.87 7.24 34.60
N LEU A 829 35.64 8.28 34.93
CA LEU A 829 35.26 9.27 35.94
C LEU A 829 34.44 10.43 35.36
N ILE A 830 34.26 10.53 34.07
CA ILE A 830 33.31 11.44 33.42
C ILE A 830 31.97 10.72 33.39
N PRO A 831 30.88 11.29 33.95
CA PRO A 831 29.55 10.69 33.83
C PRO A 831 29.22 10.54 32.35
N GLU A 832 28.72 9.38 31.93
CA GLU A 832 28.00 9.32 30.67
C GLU A 832 26.93 10.41 30.75
N LYS A 833 27.02 11.44 29.90
CA LYS A 833 25.90 12.37 29.72
C LYS A 833 24.65 11.53 29.62
N GLU A 834 23.70 11.76 30.51
CA GLU A 834 22.38 11.10 30.44
C GLU A 834 22.01 10.96 28.99
N LYS A 835 21.88 9.72 28.52
CA LYS A 835 21.34 9.39 27.20
C LYS A 835 20.14 10.27 27.05
N ALA A 836 20.18 11.19 26.11
CA ALA A 836 19.22 12.29 25.97
C ALA A 836 17.84 11.76 26.36
N ALA A 837 17.28 12.34 27.42
CA ALA A 837 16.08 11.82 28.05
C ALA A 837 15.04 11.58 26.94
N ILE A 838 14.76 10.31 26.68
CA ILE A 838 13.69 9.91 25.77
C ILE A 838 12.47 10.57 26.39
N SER A 839 11.82 11.49 25.66
CA SER A 839 10.63 12.15 26.17
C SER A 839 9.66 11.06 26.62
N GLU A 840 9.00 11.22 27.76
CA GLU A 840 8.08 10.22 28.34
C GLU A 840 6.95 9.78 27.36
N ASN A 841 6.81 10.45 26.21
CA ASN A 841 5.85 10.18 25.15
C ASN A 841 6.41 9.38 23.94
N ASP A 842 7.70 9.07 23.88
CA ASP A 842 8.31 8.32 22.79
C ASP A 842 8.62 6.88 23.24
N ASP A 843 7.68 5.98 22.95
CA ASP A 843 7.62 4.61 23.47
C ASP A 843 8.27 3.55 22.55
N SER A 844 9.29 3.88 21.74
CA SER A 844 10.03 2.79 21.08
C SER A 844 10.71 1.91 22.12
N THR A 845 10.51 0.60 22.06
CA THR A 845 11.07 -0.37 22.99
C THR A 845 12.24 -1.14 22.40
N LEU A 846 12.56 -0.90 21.12
CA LEU A 846 13.68 -1.50 20.40
C LEU A 846 14.74 -0.46 20.03
N MET A 847 15.97 -0.92 19.97
CA MET A 847 17.15 -0.18 19.55
C MET A 847 17.81 -0.91 18.36
N ARG A 848 18.31 -0.14 17.40
CA ARG A 848 19.01 -0.62 16.22
C ARG A 848 20.35 -1.29 16.55
#